data_50fef20688422f2749241f1f7dce6627
#
_entry.id   50fef20688422f2749241f1f7dce6627
#
_cell.length_a   1.000
_cell.length_b   1.000
_cell.length_c   1.000
_cell.angle_alpha   90.00
_cell.angle_beta   90.00
_cell.angle_gamma   90.00
#
_symmetry.space_group_name_H-M   'P 1'
#
loop_
_entity.id
_entity.type
_entity.pdbx_description
1 polymer ?
#
loop_
_entity_poly.entity_id
_entity_poly.type
_entity_poly.pdbx_seq_one_letter_code
_entity_poly.pdbx_strand_id
1 'polypeptide(L)'
;MESDTTVRRIKPFGTQNYVAQDNDASRDRCGNNGYNGDPKRKPEVNIYLLREGLAASLVSVFILVLWGLVHLSLQQLVIGKPTGDFNAVRARRHLEQVTSVGPRPVGSPENEVLTVNYLLKQIDNIRMETSAGPHQLTVDVQRPTGSFSIDFLGGFTSFYDHVTNIAVRLEPKGGTQHLMLANCHFDTVANSPGASDDAVSCAVMLEVLHALANQSTPLHHGVIFLFNGAEENILQASHGFITQHPWAKQVRAFINLEAAGVGGKEVVFQTGPENPWLVQAYVHAAKHPFASVVGQEVFQSGIIPSDTDFRIYRDFGNIPGIDLAFIENGFIYHTKYDTADRILTDSIQRAGDNILAVLRYLVTSEKLADSSEYRHGNMVFFDLLGVVVVAYPARVGTILNYMVATATFLYLAKKASLPGNGGGRYVRDLACATGVAVLSWFVTLLSVLIVALLITLLGRSMFWYTHFYASICLYGSAATGKMILVHTLAKNLYFGGVRLVELGDLFFDVSILLWCCSLVWLTQQGLCSAYVPMLMVAFPLATRLLLAKEFKHKGASVKYSVLYLLGLALPYVHFMFLIWVVFEIFTPIMGRSGTEIPPEVVLATLVTLATIFLSSFFLHFIYLVRSTKWILAGLGSVFIIMFLLVSCGLLFPYSGNPDSPRPKRVFLQHTTRTFHSLQGQVESQDSGVWINSFDYTAIQHISPHIPEINDSIRTHCREDRPFCGYPWFLPVKFLSKKNWYLPAPEVSPSSPVEFSLLSREETSWGTVKMTFSAKGPSHMSLYLMPHRGASLSTWSFGDGTPQFDLSGEYFVFYSHGLDAPTWTFWFEIQPPRDPDPSGPEGMISVAISSHYFFGQDQRTAQLEEILRRFPSWTFPSSWVSTYDMYRY
;
A
#
# COMPACT_ATOMS: atom_id res chain seq x y z
N MET A 1 -49.11 -20.39 -31.60
CA MET A 1 -47.96 -21.29 -31.65
C MET A 1 -47.29 -21.19 -30.30
N GLU A 2 -47.80 -21.97 -29.37
CA GLU A 2 -47.31 -22.14 -27.99
C GLU A 2 -46.11 -23.09 -28.06
N SER A 3 -44.97 -22.69 -27.52
CA SER A 3 -43.86 -23.57 -27.26
C SER A 3 -43.77 -23.86 -25.78
N ASP A 4 -44.18 -25.06 -25.48
CA ASP A 4 -44.16 -25.69 -24.17
C ASP A 4 -42.72 -25.90 -23.70
N THR A 5 -42.26 -25.12 -22.73
CA THR A 5 -41.00 -25.38 -22.02
C THR A 5 -41.28 -26.17 -20.76
N THR A 6 -41.28 -27.47 -20.89
CA THR A 6 -41.32 -28.39 -19.74
C THR A 6 -40.07 -28.27 -18.91
N VAL A 7 -40.18 -27.56 -17.80
CA VAL A 7 -39.19 -27.61 -16.71
C VAL A 7 -39.27 -29.00 -16.08
N ARG A 8 -38.32 -29.88 -16.39
CA ARG A 8 -38.18 -31.16 -15.70
C ARG A 8 -37.76 -30.90 -14.24
N ARG A 9 -38.72 -31.07 -13.35
CA ARG A 9 -38.46 -31.22 -11.92
C ARG A 9 -37.52 -32.41 -11.72
N ILE A 10 -36.34 -32.14 -11.19
CA ILE A 10 -35.43 -33.18 -10.72
C ILE A 10 -36.08 -33.81 -9.49
N LYS A 11 -36.38 -35.10 -9.57
CA LYS A 11 -36.94 -35.85 -8.42
C LYS A 11 -35.87 -35.88 -7.33
N PRO A 12 -36.28 -35.64 -6.07
CA PRO A 12 -35.37 -35.81 -4.94
C PRO A 12 -35.03 -37.28 -4.75
N PHE A 13 -33.84 -37.50 -4.27
CA PHE A 13 -33.26 -38.78 -3.90
C PHE A 13 -34.21 -39.60 -3.03
N GLY A 14 -34.28 -40.90 -3.29
CA GLY A 14 -35.13 -41.81 -2.55
C GLY A 14 -34.88 -41.79 -1.05
N THR A 15 -35.94 -41.54 -0.32
CA THR A 15 -36.01 -41.56 1.13
C THR A 15 -35.62 -42.92 1.68
N GLN A 16 -34.43 -43.06 2.25
CA GLN A 16 -34.18 -44.03 3.28
C GLN A 16 -34.34 -43.32 4.63
N ASN A 17 -35.34 -43.73 5.34
CA ASN A 17 -35.65 -43.27 6.69
C ASN A 17 -34.51 -43.63 7.65
N TYR A 18 -33.74 -42.65 8.04
CA TYR A 18 -32.85 -42.77 9.18
C TYR A 18 -33.43 -41.93 10.33
N VAL A 19 -33.80 -42.63 11.37
CA VAL A 19 -34.25 -42.01 12.62
C VAL A 19 -33.07 -41.37 13.29
N ALA A 20 -33.10 -40.06 13.44
CA ALA A 20 -32.16 -39.31 14.26
C ALA A 20 -32.44 -39.64 15.74
N GLN A 21 -31.55 -40.34 16.41
CA GLN A 21 -31.66 -40.50 17.85
C GLN A 21 -31.13 -39.25 18.54
N ASP A 22 -32.02 -38.58 19.24
CA ASP A 22 -31.68 -37.53 20.20
C ASP A 22 -30.93 -38.13 21.38
N ASN A 23 -29.71 -37.75 21.62
CA ASN A 23 -29.00 -38.01 22.87
C ASN A 23 -29.40 -36.95 23.90
N ASP A 24 -30.57 -37.07 24.50
CA ASP A 24 -30.84 -36.49 25.81
C ASP A 24 -30.40 -37.50 26.90
N ALA A 25 -29.37 -37.14 27.61
CA ALA A 25 -28.97 -37.90 28.80
C ALA A 25 -29.90 -37.58 29.95
N SER A 26 -30.80 -38.53 30.31
CA SER A 26 -31.25 -38.64 31.71
C SER A 26 -31.90 -39.97 31.99
N ARG A 27 -31.33 -40.66 32.98
CA ARG A 27 -31.86 -41.53 34.03
C ARG A 27 -32.31 -42.93 33.70
N ASP A 28 -31.53 -43.82 34.33
CA ASP A 28 -31.84 -45.13 34.92
C ASP A 28 -33.29 -45.57 35.05
N ARG A 29 -33.54 -46.80 34.59
CA ARG A 29 -34.25 -47.81 35.39
C ARG A 29 -33.94 -49.21 34.91
N CYS A 30 -33.48 -50.01 35.84
CA CYS A 30 -33.35 -51.45 35.76
C CYS A 30 -34.68 -52.18 35.40
N GLY A 31 -34.57 -53.26 34.64
CA GLY A 31 -35.63 -54.22 34.44
C GLY A 31 -35.13 -55.42 33.64
N ASN A 32 -35.01 -56.53 34.34
CA ASN A 32 -34.45 -57.79 33.97
C ASN A 32 -35.31 -58.64 32.98
N ASN A 33 -34.66 -59.47 32.22
CA ASN A 33 -35.06 -60.80 31.67
C ASN A 33 -35.23 -60.93 30.16
N GLY A 34 -34.52 -61.93 29.64
CA GLY A 34 -34.99 -62.75 28.51
C GLY A 34 -33.87 -62.99 27.44
N TYR A 35 -33.22 -64.15 27.58
CA TYR A 35 -32.37 -64.79 26.53
C TYR A 35 -33.17 -65.01 25.26
N ASN A 36 -32.62 -64.46 24.14
CA ASN A 36 -32.73 -65.15 22.85
C ASN A 36 -31.62 -64.57 21.93
N GLY A 37 -30.74 -65.45 21.48
CA GLY A 37 -29.61 -65.11 20.62
C GLY A 37 -30.09 -64.79 19.21
N ASP A 38 -29.69 -63.59 18.75
CA ASP A 38 -29.87 -63.16 17.38
C ASP A 38 -28.48 -62.73 16.78
N PRO A 39 -28.29 -62.93 15.49
CA PRO A 39 -26.96 -62.87 14.89
C PRO A 39 -26.39 -61.47 14.84
N LYS A 40 -25.16 -61.30 15.25
CA LYS A 40 -24.20 -60.21 15.14
C LYS A 40 -24.79 -58.93 14.46
N ARG A 41 -25.39 -58.03 15.21
CA ARG A 41 -25.54 -56.63 14.85
C ARG A 41 -24.15 -56.05 14.74
N LYS A 42 -23.80 -55.60 13.55
CA LYS A 42 -22.63 -54.72 13.37
C LYS A 42 -22.77 -53.55 14.34
N PRO A 43 -21.74 -53.11 15.05
CA PRO A 43 -21.87 -52.01 15.97
C PRO A 43 -22.41 -50.79 15.23
N GLU A 44 -23.53 -50.21 15.69
CA GLU A 44 -24.03 -48.96 15.18
C GLU A 44 -22.95 -47.89 15.36
N VAL A 45 -22.46 -47.37 14.25
CA VAL A 45 -21.48 -46.33 14.25
C VAL A 45 -22.19 -45.04 14.69
N ASN A 46 -21.92 -44.56 15.88
CA ASN A 46 -22.42 -43.28 16.38
C ASN A 46 -21.76 -42.17 15.58
N ILE A 47 -22.46 -41.57 14.64
CA ILE A 47 -22.03 -40.41 13.86
C ILE A 47 -22.36 -39.13 14.64
N TYR A 48 -21.32 -38.39 15.01
CA TYR A 48 -21.45 -37.12 15.74
C TYR A 48 -21.68 -35.96 14.79
N LEU A 49 -22.63 -35.10 15.17
CA LEU A 49 -22.79 -33.75 14.59
C LEU A 49 -22.43 -32.71 15.65
N LEU A 50 -21.93 -31.58 15.20
CA LEU A 50 -21.57 -30.47 16.10
C LEU A 50 -22.83 -29.79 16.65
N ARG A 51 -22.77 -29.38 17.91
CA ARG A 51 -23.70 -28.41 18.47
C ARG A 51 -23.35 -27.02 18.00
N GLU A 52 -24.34 -26.19 17.74
CA GLU A 52 -24.19 -24.83 17.25
C GLU A 52 -23.23 -23.99 18.11
N GLY A 53 -23.45 -23.94 19.42
CA GLY A 53 -22.62 -23.18 20.35
C GLY A 53 -21.20 -23.68 20.42
N LEU A 54 -20.96 -25.00 20.32
CA LEU A 54 -19.61 -25.57 20.31
C LEU A 54 -18.86 -25.23 19.03
N ALA A 55 -19.50 -25.34 17.87
CA ALA A 55 -18.89 -24.98 16.58
C ALA A 55 -18.53 -23.50 16.55
N ALA A 56 -19.45 -22.63 16.96
CA ALA A 56 -19.21 -21.19 17.05
C ALA A 56 -18.07 -20.86 18.00
N SER A 57 -18.02 -21.51 19.18
CA SER A 57 -16.96 -21.28 20.15
C SER A 57 -15.60 -21.76 19.65
N LEU A 58 -15.52 -22.92 19.04
CA LEU A 58 -14.25 -23.45 18.51
C LEU A 58 -13.69 -22.57 17.42
N VAL A 59 -14.50 -22.16 16.45
CA VAL A 59 -14.06 -21.28 15.35
C VAL A 59 -13.68 -19.90 15.89
N SER A 60 -14.49 -19.33 16.79
CA SER A 60 -14.22 -18.02 17.39
C SER A 60 -12.93 -17.99 18.20
N VAL A 61 -12.71 -18.99 19.04
CA VAL A 61 -11.47 -19.13 19.84
C VAL A 61 -10.27 -19.30 18.91
N PHE A 62 -10.38 -20.13 17.89
CA PHE A 62 -9.34 -20.32 16.89
C PHE A 62 -8.95 -18.99 16.22
N ILE A 63 -9.91 -18.24 15.71
CA ILE A 63 -9.67 -16.94 15.06
C ILE A 63 -9.07 -15.93 16.05
N LEU A 64 -9.63 -15.83 17.27
CA LEU A 64 -9.14 -14.88 18.28
C LEU A 64 -7.71 -15.21 18.75
N VAL A 65 -7.40 -16.48 18.95
CA VAL A 65 -6.02 -16.91 19.31
C VAL A 65 -5.03 -16.57 18.21
N LEU A 66 -5.36 -16.86 16.96
CA LEU A 66 -4.48 -16.53 15.83
C LEU A 66 -4.31 -15.02 15.66
N TRP A 67 -5.37 -14.27 15.79
CA TRP A 67 -5.32 -12.80 15.75
C TRP A 67 -4.48 -12.21 16.88
N GLY A 68 -4.63 -12.76 18.08
CA GLY A 68 -3.79 -12.44 19.23
C GLY A 68 -2.30 -12.76 18.99
N LEU A 69 -1.98 -13.88 18.36
CA LEU A 69 -0.60 -14.24 17.99
C LEU A 69 -0.01 -13.27 16.96
N VAL A 70 -0.79 -12.84 15.98
CA VAL A 70 -0.37 -11.82 14.99
C VAL A 70 -0.01 -10.52 15.72
N HIS A 71 -0.89 -10.01 16.58
CA HIS A 71 -0.62 -8.78 17.33
C HIS A 71 0.56 -8.91 18.29
N LEU A 72 0.68 -10.05 18.97
CA LEU A 72 1.82 -10.31 19.85
C LEU A 72 3.14 -10.32 19.06
N SER A 73 3.16 -10.90 17.87
CA SER A 73 4.36 -10.93 17.02
C SER A 73 4.78 -9.53 16.56
N LEU A 74 3.83 -8.65 16.32
CA LEU A 74 4.09 -7.27 15.92
C LEU A 74 4.64 -6.41 17.07
N GLN A 75 4.18 -6.64 18.29
CA GLN A 75 4.65 -5.93 19.48
C GLN A 75 6.05 -6.35 19.94
N GLN A 76 6.50 -7.55 19.58
CA GLN A 76 7.84 -8.04 19.89
C GLN A 76 8.87 -7.41 18.95
N LEU A 77 9.27 -6.18 19.26
CA LEU A 77 10.45 -5.56 18.70
C LEU A 77 11.71 -6.19 19.31
N VAL A 78 12.82 -5.52 19.32
CA VAL A 78 14.04 -6.07 19.92
C VAL A 78 13.93 -6.01 21.43
N ILE A 79 14.13 -7.15 22.08
CA ILE A 79 14.18 -7.23 23.54
C ILE A 79 15.63 -7.51 23.95
N GLY A 80 16.27 -6.57 24.61
CA GLY A 80 17.58 -6.77 25.21
C GLY A 80 18.56 -5.62 25.00
N LYS A 81 19.71 -5.73 25.64
CA LYS A 81 20.81 -4.78 25.43
C LYS A 81 21.34 -4.94 24.00
N PRO A 82 21.73 -3.83 23.34
CA PRO A 82 22.39 -3.91 22.04
C PRO A 82 23.61 -4.83 22.14
N THR A 83 23.56 -5.92 21.44
CA THR A 83 24.69 -6.91 21.42
C THR A 83 25.61 -6.68 20.23
N GLY A 84 25.30 -5.70 19.38
CA GLY A 84 26.02 -5.42 18.16
C GLY A 84 26.69 -4.06 18.15
N ASP A 85 27.35 -3.75 17.04
CA ASP A 85 28.10 -2.51 16.83
C ASP A 85 27.19 -1.31 16.56
N PHE A 86 25.92 -1.55 16.21
CA PHE A 86 24.94 -0.50 15.98
C PHE A 86 24.37 0.04 17.31
N ASN A 87 24.35 1.35 17.45
CA ASN A 87 23.88 2.03 18.66
C ASN A 87 22.66 2.91 18.36
N ALA A 88 21.48 2.39 18.70
CA ALA A 88 20.22 3.10 18.48
C ALA A 88 20.10 4.41 19.30
N VAL A 89 20.78 4.51 20.43
CA VAL A 89 20.74 5.74 21.26
C VAL A 89 21.44 6.89 20.56
N ARG A 90 22.58 6.62 19.91
CA ARG A 90 23.26 7.63 19.08
C ARG A 90 22.44 7.98 17.84
N ALA A 91 21.90 6.96 17.16
CA ALA A 91 20.99 7.16 16.02
C ALA A 91 19.78 8.03 16.41
N ARG A 92 19.19 7.80 17.57
CA ARG A 92 18.10 8.65 18.09
C ARG A 92 18.50 10.10 18.28
N ARG A 93 19.70 10.36 18.79
CA ARG A 93 20.21 11.74 18.90
C ARG A 93 20.32 12.41 17.53
N HIS A 94 20.78 11.69 16.52
CA HIS A 94 20.81 12.21 15.15
C HIS A 94 19.39 12.50 14.65
N LEU A 95 18.46 11.59 14.85
CA LEU A 95 17.06 11.77 14.50
C LEU A 95 16.45 13.02 15.14
N GLU A 96 16.64 13.20 16.44
CA GLU A 96 16.13 14.36 17.18
C GLU A 96 16.74 15.67 16.68
N GLN A 97 18.03 15.68 16.37
CA GLN A 97 18.72 16.87 15.84
C GLN A 97 18.25 17.23 14.42
N VAL A 98 18.12 16.25 13.54
CA VAL A 98 17.62 16.48 12.17
C VAL A 98 16.19 16.99 12.19
N THR A 99 15.33 16.41 13.00
CA THR A 99 13.92 16.81 13.08
C THR A 99 13.69 18.11 13.84
N SER A 100 14.63 18.53 14.67
CA SER A 100 14.51 19.78 15.47
C SER A 100 14.41 21.04 14.63
N VAL A 101 14.91 21.02 13.39
CA VAL A 101 14.80 22.16 12.47
C VAL A 101 13.39 22.33 11.89
N GLY A 102 12.53 21.34 12.09
CA GLY A 102 11.16 21.32 11.56
C GLY A 102 11.07 20.80 10.14
N PRO A 103 10.01 21.19 9.39
CA PRO A 103 9.85 20.81 7.99
C PRO A 103 11.03 21.23 7.12
N ARG A 104 11.41 20.38 6.20
CA ARG A 104 12.58 20.55 5.33
C ARG A 104 12.23 20.38 3.83
N PRO A 105 11.30 21.19 3.30
CA PRO A 105 11.04 21.14 1.86
C PRO A 105 12.27 21.55 1.04
N VAL A 106 12.38 21.02 -0.16
CA VAL A 106 13.48 21.34 -1.08
C VAL A 106 13.60 22.85 -1.30
N GLY A 107 14.80 23.37 -1.27
CA GLY A 107 15.11 24.82 -1.42
C GLY A 107 14.98 25.62 -0.13
N SER A 108 14.48 25.03 0.95
CA SER A 108 14.39 25.72 2.25
C SER A 108 15.76 25.80 2.92
N PRO A 109 16.02 26.86 3.71
CA PRO A 109 17.24 26.94 4.53
C PRO A 109 17.38 25.76 5.50
N GLU A 110 16.27 25.23 6.01
CA GLU A 110 16.22 24.08 6.90
C GLU A 110 16.77 22.82 6.20
N ASN A 111 16.42 22.61 4.93
CA ASN A 111 16.90 21.49 4.14
C ASN A 111 18.32 21.72 3.61
N GLU A 112 18.52 22.83 2.90
CA GLU A 112 19.73 23.08 2.09
C GLU A 112 20.94 23.57 2.90
N VAL A 113 20.71 24.13 4.09
CA VAL A 113 21.78 24.70 4.93
C VAL A 113 21.85 23.99 6.27
N LEU A 114 20.81 24.02 7.08
CA LEU A 114 20.87 23.55 8.47
C LEU A 114 21.09 22.02 8.51
N THR A 115 20.31 21.27 7.77
CA THR A 115 20.42 19.82 7.74
C THR A 115 21.69 19.37 7.04
N VAL A 116 22.04 19.97 5.91
CA VAL A 116 23.30 19.69 5.20
C VAL A 116 24.51 19.93 6.09
N ASN A 117 24.57 21.06 6.78
CA ASN A 117 25.68 21.37 7.67
C ASN A 117 25.76 20.40 8.85
N TYR A 118 24.62 20.03 9.41
CA TYR A 118 24.58 19.03 10.48
C TYR A 118 25.13 17.67 10.00
N LEU A 119 24.62 17.18 8.86
CA LEU A 119 25.05 15.89 8.31
C LEU A 119 26.55 15.91 7.96
N LEU A 120 27.03 16.95 7.29
CA LEU A 120 28.46 17.09 6.97
C LEU A 120 29.33 17.12 8.22
N LYS A 121 28.90 17.82 9.28
CA LYS A 121 29.62 17.85 10.56
C LYS A 121 29.71 16.45 11.18
N GLN A 122 28.60 15.70 11.19
CA GLN A 122 28.61 14.34 11.74
C GLN A 122 29.47 13.38 10.92
N ILE A 123 29.39 13.47 9.60
CA ILE A 123 30.23 12.68 8.70
C ILE A 123 31.72 13.00 8.91
N ASP A 124 32.07 14.28 9.08
CA ASP A 124 33.45 14.70 9.33
C ASP A 124 33.95 14.20 10.71
N ASN A 125 33.11 14.23 11.74
CA ASN A 125 33.43 13.62 13.02
C ASN A 125 33.74 12.12 12.87
N ILE A 126 32.92 11.38 12.14
CA ILE A 126 33.15 9.95 11.86
C ILE A 126 34.47 9.77 11.11
N ARG A 127 34.73 10.59 10.11
CA ARG A 127 36.01 10.55 9.34
C ARG A 127 37.22 10.76 10.22
N MET A 128 37.15 11.72 11.14
CA MET A 128 38.27 11.99 12.07
C MET A 128 38.48 10.84 13.07
N GLU A 129 37.38 10.35 13.66
CA GLU A 129 37.42 9.23 14.64
C GLU A 129 37.96 7.94 14.03
N THR A 130 37.70 7.69 12.75
CA THR A 130 38.06 6.43 12.07
C THR A 130 39.29 6.55 11.18
N SER A 131 39.99 7.69 11.17
CA SER A 131 41.12 7.97 10.29
C SER A 131 42.32 7.03 10.43
N ALA A 132 42.53 6.49 11.65
CA ALA A 132 43.56 5.49 11.93
C ALA A 132 43.23 4.07 11.45
N GLY A 133 42.01 3.80 11.12
CA GLY A 133 41.52 2.48 10.69
C GLY A 133 41.91 2.11 9.27
N PRO A 134 41.50 0.92 8.80
CA PRO A 134 41.87 0.42 7.46
C PRO A 134 41.07 1.06 6.30
N HIS A 135 40.10 1.90 6.60
CA HIS A 135 39.21 2.50 5.63
C HIS A 135 39.50 3.97 5.39
N GLN A 136 39.15 4.45 4.22
CA GLN A 136 39.08 5.87 3.92
C GLN A 136 37.67 6.31 3.60
N LEU A 137 37.36 7.54 3.99
CA LEU A 137 36.05 8.14 3.85
C LEU A 137 36.15 9.39 3.02
N THR A 138 35.50 9.43 1.88
CA THR A 138 35.47 10.55 0.94
C THR A 138 34.06 11.11 0.86
N VAL A 139 33.92 12.41 0.94
CA VAL A 139 32.64 13.12 0.88
C VAL A 139 32.58 13.99 -0.36
N ASP A 140 31.48 13.92 -1.08
CA ASP A 140 31.19 14.81 -2.20
C ASP A 140 29.76 15.36 -2.06
N VAL A 141 29.62 16.67 -2.19
CA VAL A 141 28.35 17.36 -2.19
C VAL A 141 27.98 17.69 -3.63
N GLN A 142 27.11 16.91 -4.20
CA GLN A 142 26.63 17.08 -5.57
C GLN A 142 25.39 17.99 -5.58
N ARG A 143 25.36 18.93 -6.54
CA ARG A 143 24.18 19.77 -6.81
C ARG A 143 23.79 19.63 -8.28
N PRO A 144 23.11 18.51 -8.62
CA PRO A 144 22.82 18.20 -10.01
C PRO A 144 21.66 19.03 -10.56
N THR A 145 21.69 19.21 -11.87
CA THR A 145 20.62 19.78 -12.68
C THR A 145 20.26 18.77 -13.76
N GLY A 146 18.97 18.52 -13.96
CA GLY A 146 18.53 17.55 -14.96
C GLY A 146 17.02 17.48 -15.09
N SER A 147 16.60 16.63 -16.00
CA SER A 147 15.18 16.35 -16.23
C SER A 147 14.97 14.91 -16.63
N PHE A 148 13.79 14.39 -16.34
CA PHE A 148 13.37 13.05 -16.73
C PHE A 148 11.84 12.97 -16.82
N SER A 149 11.37 12.04 -17.63
CA SER A 149 9.95 11.69 -17.68
C SER A 149 9.73 10.38 -16.92
N ILE A 150 8.66 10.33 -16.17
CA ILE A 150 8.30 9.19 -15.35
C ILE A 150 6.84 8.79 -15.64
N ASP A 151 6.61 7.49 -15.83
CA ASP A 151 5.27 6.93 -15.98
C ASP A 151 4.69 6.60 -14.59
N PHE A 152 4.30 7.64 -13.89
CA PHE A 152 3.73 7.59 -12.56
C PHE A 152 2.56 8.58 -12.50
N LEU A 153 1.44 8.21 -11.88
CA LEU A 153 0.24 9.03 -11.77
C LEU A 153 -0.29 9.60 -13.10
N GLY A 154 -0.11 8.87 -14.19
CA GLY A 154 -0.54 9.29 -15.53
C GLY A 154 0.56 9.86 -16.42
N GLY A 155 1.78 9.86 -15.94
CA GLY A 155 2.96 10.33 -16.68
C GLY A 155 3.15 11.85 -16.60
N PHE A 156 4.36 12.29 -16.31
CA PHE A 156 4.74 13.70 -16.32
C PHE A 156 6.26 13.84 -16.47
N THR A 157 6.71 15.07 -16.67
CA THR A 157 8.13 15.41 -16.73
C THR A 157 8.54 16.19 -15.48
N SER A 158 9.66 15.81 -14.90
CA SER A 158 10.28 16.49 -13.78
C SER A 158 11.54 17.22 -14.25
N PHE A 159 11.73 18.44 -13.78
CA PHE A 159 12.96 19.21 -13.98
C PHE A 159 13.44 19.70 -12.62
N TYR A 160 14.71 19.48 -12.33
CA TYR A 160 15.33 19.92 -11.09
C TYR A 160 16.63 20.68 -11.37
N ASP A 161 16.90 21.67 -10.51
CA ASP A 161 18.06 22.53 -10.61
C ASP A 161 18.72 22.72 -9.25
N HIS A 162 20.00 22.41 -9.14
CA HIS A 162 20.78 22.56 -7.90
C HIS A 162 20.18 21.88 -6.66
N VAL A 163 19.50 20.75 -6.83
CA VAL A 163 19.09 19.91 -5.70
C VAL A 163 20.31 19.30 -5.03
N THR A 164 20.22 18.95 -3.77
CA THR A 164 21.39 18.56 -2.97
C THR A 164 21.48 17.06 -2.76
N ASN A 165 22.63 16.47 -3.04
CA ASN A 165 23.05 15.14 -2.63
C ASN A 165 24.33 15.22 -1.80
N ILE A 166 24.38 14.51 -0.68
CA ILE A 166 25.61 14.27 0.06
C ILE A 166 26.00 12.81 -0.16
N ALA A 167 27.03 12.58 -0.96
CA ALA A 167 27.55 11.24 -1.23
C ALA A 167 28.79 10.98 -0.37
N VAL A 168 28.74 9.90 0.42
CA VAL A 168 29.82 9.49 1.30
C VAL A 168 30.33 8.13 0.87
N ARG A 169 31.55 8.07 0.37
CA ARG A 169 32.20 6.85 -0.08
C ARG A 169 33.09 6.28 1.02
N LEU A 170 32.74 5.12 1.51
CA LEU A 170 33.54 4.33 2.44
C LEU A 170 34.19 3.17 1.68
N GLU A 171 35.50 3.09 1.67
CA GLU A 171 36.25 2.06 0.97
C GLU A 171 37.53 1.68 1.73
N PRO A 172 38.14 0.52 1.46
CA PRO A 172 39.46 0.22 1.99
C PRO A 172 40.53 1.20 1.45
N LYS A 173 41.58 1.48 2.22
CA LYS A 173 42.66 2.42 1.83
C LYS A 173 43.33 2.05 0.51
N GLY A 174 43.25 0.80 0.08
CA GLY A 174 43.72 0.34 -1.24
C GLY A 174 42.80 0.65 -2.41
N GLY A 175 41.62 1.23 -2.15
CA GLY A 175 40.57 1.47 -3.15
C GLY A 175 39.73 0.21 -3.49
N THR A 176 38.67 0.41 -4.22
CA THR A 176 37.79 -0.67 -4.74
C THR A 176 37.15 -0.28 -6.05
N GLN A 177 36.77 -1.27 -6.86
CA GLN A 177 36.11 -1.06 -8.15
C GLN A 177 34.57 -1.24 -8.05
N HIS A 178 34.07 -1.88 -7.02
CA HIS A 178 32.66 -2.24 -6.87
C HIS A 178 32.10 -1.69 -5.57
N LEU A 179 30.92 -1.06 -5.64
CA LEU A 179 30.29 -0.36 -4.54
C LEU A 179 28.84 -0.82 -4.33
N MET A 180 28.47 -0.90 -3.07
CA MET A 180 27.06 -0.88 -2.65
C MET A 180 26.59 0.56 -2.53
N LEU A 181 25.31 0.80 -2.72
CA LEU A 181 24.67 2.07 -2.42
C LEU A 181 23.68 1.88 -1.26
N ALA A 182 23.80 2.71 -0.24
CA ALA A 182 22.81 2.85 0.82
C ALA A 182 22.19 4.23 0.73
N ASN A 183 20.87 4.30 0.50
CA ASN A 183 20.16 5.54 0.24
C ASN A 183 19.18 5.86 1.37
N CYS A 184 19.12 7.11 1.73
CA CYS A 184 18.06 7.73 2.55
C CYS A 184 17.85 9.16 2.06
N HIS A 185 16.73 9.79 2.46
CA HIS A 185 16.50 11.20 2.16
C HIS A 185 16.26 12.03 3.41
N PHE A 186 16.65 13.29 3.38
CA PHE A 186 16.50 14.20 4.51
C PHE A 186 15.51 15.35 4.26
N ASP A 187 15.05 15.53 3.03
CA ASP A 187 13.97 16.45 2.71
C ASP A 187 12.61 15.90 3.19
N THR A 188 11.64 16.77 3.33
CA THR A 188 10.29 16.44 3.76
C THR A 188 9.25 17.17 2.94
N VAL A 189 8.02 16.69 2.96
CA VAL A 189 6.88 17.47 2.48
C VAL A 189 6.68 18.73 3.34
N ALA A 190 6.02 19.72 2.79
CA ALA A 190 5.67 20.93 3.51
C ALA A 190 4.84 20.62 4.77
N ASN A 191 5.13 21.33 5.86
CA ASN A 191 4.43 21.24 7.15
C ASN A 191 4.58 19.92 7.92
N SER A 192 5.45 19.01 7.49
CA SER A 192 5.79 17.78 8.22
C SER A 192 7.25 17.80 8.69
N PRO A 193 7.54 17.49 9.97
CA PRO A 193 8.92 17.37 10.44
C PRO A 193 9.63 16.12 9.92
N GLY A 194 8.89 15.14 9.35
CA GLY A 194 9.46 13.99 8.67
C GLY A 194 10.42 13.17 9.52
N ALA A 195 10.00 12.75 10.70
CA ALA A 195 10.86 11.91 11.54
C ALA A 195 10.98 10.49 11.00
N SER A 196 9.85 9.87 10.64
CA SER A 196 9.86 8.54 10.02
C SER A 196 10.16 8.61 8.53
N ASP A 197 9.76 9.68 7.88
CA ASP A 197 9.89 9.92 6.45
C ASP A 197 10.73 11.19 6.18
N ASP A 198 12.06 11.13 6.15
CA ASP A 198 12.88 9.92 6.28
C ASP A 198 14.11 10.18 7.17
N ALA A 199 13.98 11.10 8.14
CA ALA A 199 15.08 11.46 9.04
C ALA A 199 15.62 10.25 9.83
N VAL A 200 14.76 9.30 10.20
CA VAL A 200 15.20 8.09 10.91
C VAL A 200 16.15 7.26 10.06
N SER A 201 15.92 7.17 8.76
CA SER A 201 16.81 6.43 7.85
C SER A 201 18.16 7.10 7.75
N CYS A 202 18.20 8.44 7.69
CA CYS A 202 19.45 9.18 7.71
C CYS A 202 20.21 8.98 9.03
N ALA A 203 19.50 8.96 10.15
CA ALA A 203 20.10 8.67 11.46
C ALA A 203 20.67 7.24 11.52
N VAL A 204 19.92 6.26 11.01
CA VAL A 204 20.38 4.86 10.89
C VAL A 204 21.61 4.77 10.01
N MET A 205 21.60 5.43 8.84
CA MET A 205 22.74 5.41 7.91
C MET A 205 24.00 6.05 8.49
N LEU A 206 23.89 7.15 9.25
CA LEU A 206 25.04 7.73 9.95
C LEU A 206 25.65 6.74 10.95
N GLU A 207 24.85 6.04 11.70
CA GLU A 207 25.34 5.07 12.70
C GLU A 207 25.90 3.80 12.01
N VAL A 208 25.32 3.36 10.92
CA VAL A 208 25.83 2.25 10.10
C VAL A 208 27.17 2.64 9.47
N LEU A 209 27.29 3.86 8.95
CA LEU A 209 28.56 4.41 8.45
C LEU A 209 29.64 4.38 9.54
N HIS A 210 29.32 4.86 10.73
CA HIS A 210 30.24 4.84 11.87
C HIS A 210 30.70 3.42 12.22
N ALA A 211 29.77 2.46 12.29
CA ALA A 211 30.07 1.08 12.62
C ALA A 211 30.95 0.39 11.57
N LEU A 212 30.67 0.62 10.28
CA LEU A 212 31.47 0.06 9.18
C LEU A 212 32.87 0.71 9.09
N ALA A 213 32.94 2.03 9.26
CA ALA A 213 34.21 2.77 9.20
C ALA A 213 35.13 2.40 10.36
N ASN A 214 34.57 2.07 11.55
CA ASN A 214 35.32 1.67 12.74
C ASN A 214 35.71 0.19 12.77
N GLN A 215 35.30 -0.59 11.77
CA GLN A 215 35.62 -2.01 11.69
C GLN A 215 37.15 -2.22 11.53
N SER A 216 37.72 -3.16 12.27
CA SER A 216 39.17 -3.43 12.23
C SER A 216 39.62 -4.19 10.97
N THR A 217 38.76 -4.99 10.39
CA THR A 217 39.00 -5.72 9.15
C THR A 217 38.63 -4.86 7.95
N PRO A 218 39.49 -4.71 6.93
CA PRO A 218 39.15 -3.93 5.75
C PRO A 218 38.00 -4.54 4.96
N LEU A 219 37.14 -3.70 4.42
CA LEU A 219 36.08 -4.10 3.50
C LEU A 219 36.67 -4.62 2.20
N HIS A 220 36.00 -5.60 1.57
CA HIS A 220 36.41 -6.09 0.25
C HIS A 220 35.89 -5.15 -0.87
N HIS A 221 34.64 -4.79 -0.79
CA HIS A 221 33.97 -3.76 -1.64
C HIS A 221 33.65 -2.53 -0.81
N GLY A 222 33.38 -1.40 -1.46
CA GLY A 222 33.02 -0.18 -0.77
C GLY A 222 31.50 0.03 -0.66
N VAL A 223 31.12 1.06 0.09
CA VAL A 223 29.74 1.53 0.22
C VAL A 223 29.67 3.02 -0.04
N ILE A 224 28.71 3.45 -0.83
CA ILE A 224 28.28 4.84 -0.90
C ILE A 224 27.06 5.02 -0.02
N PHE A 225 27.14 5.92 0.96
CA PHE A 225 25.98 6.40 1.70
C PHE A 225 25.52 7.69 1.03
N LEU A 226 24.35 7.64 0.41
CA LEU A 226 23.75 8.78 -0.25
C LEU A 226 22.66 9.37 0.65
N PHE A 227 22.89 10.61 1.10
CA PHE A 227 21.89 11.42 1.79
C PHE A 227 21.27 12.34 0.75
N ASN A 228 20.09 12.00 0.33
CA ASN A 228 19.34 12.60 -0.75
C ASN A 228 18.47 13.75 -0.22
N GLY A 229 18.56 14.91 -0.82
CA GLY A 229 17.88 16.12 -0.39
C GLY A 229 16.67 16.53 -1.25
N ALA A 230 16.17 15.67 -2.13
CA ALA A 230 15.03 15.95 -2.99
C ALA A 230 14.32 14.67 -3.47
N GLU A 231 13.92 13.80 -2.53
CA GLU A 231 13.10 12.63 -2.81
C GLU A 231 11.62 13.01 -2.92
N GLU A 232 11.13 13.81 -1.98
CA GLU A 232 9.71 14.23 -1.88
C GLU A 232 9.24 15.08 -3.08
N ASN A 233 10.18 15.61 -3.82
CA ASN A 233 9.93 16.27 -5.11
C ASN A 233 9.94 15.27 -6.27
N ILE A 234 9.46 14.07 -6.00
CA ILE A 234 9.34 12.96 -6.93
C ILE A 234 10.70 12.56 -7.50
N LEU A 235 11.56 12.06 -6.59
CA LEU A 235 12.77 11.29 -6.88
C LEU A 235 13.85 12.06 -7.65
N GLN A 236 13.93 13.37 -7.48
CA GLN A 236 14.83 14.21 -8.30
C GLN A 236 16.30 14.02 -7.98
N ALA A 237 16.67 14.01 -6.70
CA ALA A 237 18.07 13.94 -6.32
C ALA A 237 18.69 12.56 -6.59
N SER A 238 17.94 11.48 -6.42
CA SER A 238 18.38 10.13 -6.80
C SER A 238 18.65 10.02 -8.29
N HIS A 239 17.78 10.61 -9.14
CA HIS A 239 18.04 10.69 -10.57
C HIS A 239 19.33 11.45 -10.89
N GLY A 240 19.55 12.58 -10.24
CA GLY A 240 20.78 13.36 -10.38
C GLY A 240 22.04 12.57 -10.00
N PHE A 241 21.98 11.78 -8.92
CA PHE A 241 23.08 10.94 -8.52
C PHE A 241 23.37 9.83 -9.52
N ILE A 242 22.38 9.02 -9.83
CA ILE A 242 22.60 7.80 -10.63
C ILE A 242 22.97 8.09 -12.09
N THR A 243 22.53 9.22 -12.62
CA THR A 243 22.79 9.60 -14.02
C THR A 243 24.04 10.47 -14.21
N GLN A 244 24.45 11.21 -13.18
CA GLN A 244 25.49 12.25 -13.35
C GLN A 244 26.71 12.07 -12.45
N HIS A 245 26.58 11.40 -11.30
CA HIS A 245 27.71 11.27 -10.37
C HIS A 245 28.76 10.28 -10.90
N PRO A 246 30.05 10.60 -10.86
CA PRO A 246 31.11 9.70 -11.36
C PRO A 246 31.12 8.33 -10.66
N TRP A 247 30.83 8.28 -9.38
CA TRP A 247 30.82 7.04 -8.59
C TRP A 247 29.65 6.12 -8.93
N ALA A 248 28.59 6.63 -9.53
CA ALA A 248 27.39 5.84 -9.86
C ALA A 248 27.71 4.65 -10.76
N LYS A 249 28.70 4.78 -11.65
CA LYS A 249 29.14 3.71 -12.56
C LYS A 249 29.73 2.48 -11.85
N GLN A 250 30.19 2.64 -10.63
CA GLN A 250 30.78 1.57 -9.82
C GLN A 250 29.75 0.89 -8.91
N VAL A 251 28.55 1.43 -8.79
CA VAL A 251 27.47 0.86 -7.97
C VAL A 251 26.93 -0.40 -8.64
N ARG A 252 26.82 -1.48 -7.87
CA ARG A 252 26.36 -2.79 -8.35
C ARG A 252 25.03 -3.23 -7.76
N ALA A 253 24.72 -2.77 -6.56
CA ALA A 253 23.45 -3.03 -5.90
C ALA A 253 23.18 -1.93 -4.87
N PHE A 254 21.93 -1.81 -4.43
CA PHE A 254 21.54 -0.79 -3.45
C PHE A 254 20.59 -1.30 -2.38
N ILE A 255 20.57 -0.59 -1.27
CA ILE A 255 19.57 -0.70 -0.20
C ILE A 255 18.97 0.69 -0.01
N ASN A 256 17.62 0.74 0.01
CA ASN A 256 16.86 1.94 0.29
C ASN A 256 16.01 1.72 1.54
N LEU A 257 15.98 2.68 2.44
CA LEU A 257 15.11 2.66 3.62
C LEU A 257 14.16 3.85 3.56
N GLU A 258 12.88 3.55 3.66
CA GLU A 258 11.75 4.43 3.45
C GLU A 258 10.71 4.30 4.55
N ALA A 259 9.63 5.08 4.46
CA ALA A 259 8.48 4.95 5.32
C ALA A 259 7.14 5.16 4.58
N ALA A 260 6.14 4.42 5.02
CA ALA A 260 4.73 4.67 4.73
C ALA A 260 3.92 4.76 6.05
N GLY A 261 4.61 4.67 7.17
CA GLY A 261 4.10 4.75 8.54
C GLY A 261 5.22 5.16 9.50
N VAL A 262 4.90 5.28 10.77
CA VAL A 262 5.78 5.91 11.76
C VAL A 262 6.49 4.90 12.66
N GLY A 263 6.33 3.62 12.44
CA GLY A 263 6.98 2.66 13.30
C GLY A 263 6.78 1.21 12.92
N GLY A 264 7.01 0.35 13.90
CA GLY A 264 6.95 -1.10 13.78
C GLY A 264 8.21 -1.71 13.24
N LYS A 265 8.02 -2.80 12.53
CA LYS A 265 9.09 -3.54 11.84
C LYS A 265 9.21 -3.02 10.42
N GLU A 266 10.42 -2.73 9.99
CA GLU A 266 10.69 -2.44 8.58
C GLU A 266 10.48 -3.70 7.73
N VAL A 267 9.71 -3.59 6.67
CA VAL A 267 9.42 -4.69 5.75
C VAL A 267 10.14 -4.50 4.43
N VAL A 268 10.76 -5.56 3.92
CA VAL A 268 11.22 -5.61 2.53
C VAL A 268 9.99 -5.83 1.64
N PHE A 269 9.66 -4.83 0.83
CA PHE A 269 8.49 -4.83 -0.05
C PHE A 269 8.83 -4.66 -1.53
N GLN A 270 10.09 -4.34 -1.87
CA GLN A 270 10.59 -4.35 -3.23
C GLN A 270 11.99 -4.96 -3.29
N THR A 271 12.23 -5.79 -4.29
CA THR A 271 13.52 -6.41 -4.55
C THR A 271 13.74 -6.57 -6.06
N GLY A 272 14.98 -6.72 -6.47
CA GLY A 272 15.34 -6.99 -7.85
C GLY A 272 15.73 -5.74 -8.65
N PRO A 273 15.55 -5.73 -9.99
CA PRO A 273 14.91 -6.78 -10.78
C PRO A 273 15.80 -8.02 -10.98
N GLU A 274 15.15 -9.17 -11.09
CA GLU A 274 15.73 -10.46 -11.49
C GLU A 274 17.04 -10.88 -10.76
N ASN A 275 17.21 -10.44 -9.50
CA ASN A 275 18.41 -10.77 -8.71
C ASN A 275 18.04 -11.48 -7.41
N PRO A 276 17.67 -12.77 -7.46
CA PRO A 276 17.24 -13.52 -6.29
C PRO A 276 18.33 -13.63 -5.20
N TRP A 277 19.58 -13.50 -5.56
CA TRP A 277 20.70 -13.56 -4.61
C TRP A 277 20.65 -12.43 -3.55
N LEU A 278 20.10 -11.26 -3.89
CA LEU A 278 19.91 -10.17 -2.92
C LEU A 278 18.91 -10.53 -1.82
N VAL A 279 17.80 -11.16 -2.20
CA VAL A 279 16.82 -11.66 -1.23
C VAL A 279 17.44 -12.75 -0.34
N GLN A 280 18.19 -13.68 -0.95
CA GLN A 280 18.91 -14.72 -0.20
C GLN A 280 19.93 -14.11 0.77
N ALA A 281 20.67 -13.09 0.33
CA ALA A 281 21.61 -12.36 1.17
C ALA A 281 20.91 -11.67 2.34
N TYR A 282 19.79 -11.02 2.10
CA TYR A 282 18.98 -10.40 3.15
C TYR A 282 18.48 -11.42 4.18
N VAL A 283 17.87 -12.51 3.72
CA VAL A 283 17.33 -13.55 4.60
C VAL A 283 18.44 -14.22 5.41
N HIS A 284 19.62 -14.38 4.82
CA HIS A 284 20.77 -15.00 5.50
C HIS A 284 21.44 -14.06 6.52
N ALA A 285 21.62 -12.80 6.16
CA ALA A 285 22.44 -11.85 6.93
C ALA A 285 21.64 -11.02 7.93
N ALA A 286 20.39 -10.64 7.63
CA ALA A 286 19.59 -9.82 8.52
C ALA A 286 19.35 -10.54 9.86
N LYS A 287 19.55 -9.81 10.97
CA LYS A 287 19.32 -10.38 12.30
C LYS A 287 17.85 -10.63 12.60
N HIS A 288 16.99 -9.80 12.06
CA HIS A 288 15.54 -9.82 12.27
C HIS A 288 14.81 -9.64 10.93
N PRO A 289 14.95 -10.59 9.99
CA PRO A 289 14.40 -10.41 8.64
C PRO A 289 12.88 -10.32 8.66
N PHE A 290 12.35 -9.43 7.82
CA PHE A 290 10.93 -9.19 7.66
C PHE A 290 10.64 -8.79 6.22
N ALA A 291 9.96 -9.64 5.45
CA ALA A 291 9.81 -9.46 4.01
C ALA A 291 8.51 -10.08 3.48
N SER A 292 7.93 -9.50 2.46
CA SER A 292 6.68 -9.97 1.85
C SER A 292 6.68 -9.81 0.33
N VAL A 293 6.66 -10.93 -0.40
CA VAL A 293 6.49 -10.91 -1.85
C VAL A 293 5.08 -10.49 -2.27
N VAL A 294 4.07 -10.75 -1.44
CA VAL A 294 2.72 -10.24 -1.66
C VAL A 294 2.72 -8.71 -1.60
N GLY A 295 3.41 -8.14 -0.62
CA GLY A 295 3.62 -6.69 -0.54
C GLY A 295 4.31 -6.13 -1.78
N GLN A 296 5.33 -6.82 -2.28
CA GLN A 296 6.02 -6.45 -3.53
C GLN A 296 5.07 -6.43 -4.73
N GLU A 297 4.30 -7.48 -4.95
CA GLU A 297 3.39 -7.56 -6.09
C GLU A 297 2.26 -6.52 -6.02
N VAL A 298 1.72 -6.27 -4.82
CA VAL A 298 0.71 -5.22 -4.61
C VAL A 298 1.28 -3.83 -4.90
N PHE A 299 2.48 -3.54 -4.42
CA PHE A 299 3.12 -2.25 -4.67
C PHE A 299 3.45 -2.04 -6.16
N GLN A 300 4.04 -3.05 -6.79
CA GLN A 300 4.40 -3.01 -8.22
C GLN A 300 3.18 -2.97 -9.16
N SER A 301 2.01 -3.41 -8.70
CA SER A 301 0.77 -3.32 -9.46
C SER A 301 0.27 -1.88 -9.66
N GLY A 302 0.80 -0.92 -8.91
CA GLY A 302 0.37 0.48 -8.94
C GLY A 302 -0.95 0.77 -8.22
N ILE A 303 -1.50 -0.20 -7.47
CA ILE A 303 -2.69 0.02 -6.64
C ILE A 303 -2.42 1.05 -5.53
N ILE A 304 -1.20 1.05 -5.00
CA ILE A 304 -0.74 2.05 -4.04
C ILE A 304 -0.16 3.23 -4.84
N PRO A 305 -0.73 4.43 -4.75
CA PRO A 305 -0.28 5.60 -5.51
C PRO A 305 0.95 6.24 -4.84
N SER A 306 2.03 5.50 -4.75
CA SER A 306 3.31 5.91 -4.14
C SER A 306 4.46 5.27 -4.90
N ASP A 307 5.62 5.89 -4.80
CA ASP A 307 6.87 5.35 -5.34
C ASP A 307 8.04 5.74 -4.43
N THR A 308 9.22 5.17 -4.69
CA THR A 308 10.43 5.42 -3.92
C THR A 308 11.64 5.57 -4.86
N ASP A 309 12.77 5.98 -4.33
CA ASP A 309 14.04 6.05 -5.05
C ASP A 309 14.46 4.72 -5.70
N PHE A 310 13.91 3.59 -5.23
CA PHE A 310 14.10 2.28 -5.83
C PHE A 310 13.80 2.28 -7.34
N ARG A 311 12.73 2.95 -7.76
CA ARG A 311 12.36 3.07 -9.19
C ARG A 311 13.49 3.72 -10.00
N ILE A 312 14.08 4.77 -9.48
CA ILE A 312 15.13 5.52 -10.18
C ILE A 312 16.39 4.68 -10.36
N TYR A 313 16.82 4.00 -9.32
CA TYR A 313 18.01 3.15 -9.40
C TYR A 313 17.79 1.94 -10.30
N ARG A 314 16.56 1.40 -10.31
CA ARG A 314 16.16 0.31 -11.20
C ARG A 314 16.10 0.76 -12.66
N ASP A 315 15.37 1.84 -12.95
CA ASP A 315 14.99 2.22 -14.32
C ASP A 315 16.09 3.02 -15.02
N PHE A 316 16.77 3.92 -14.32
CA PHE A 316 17.85 4.75 -14.87
C PHE A 316 19.25 4.20 -14.57
N GLY A 317 19.42 3.50 -13.48
CA GLY A 317 20.70 2.90 -13.09
C GLY A 317 20.87 1.46 -13.56
N ASN A 318 19.79 0.77 -13.89
CA ASN A 318 19.78 -0.67 -14.18
C ASN A 318 20.49 -1.49 -13.08
N ILE A 319 20.25 -1.11 -11.83
CA ILE A 319 20.89 -1.68 -10.64
C ILE A 319 19.83 -2.41 -9.81
N PRO A 320 20.12 -3.65 -9.36
CA PRO A 320 19.22 -4.35 -8.46
C PRO A 320 19.34 -3.84 -7.02
N GLY A 321 18.28 -3.93 -6.27
CA GLY A 321 18.27 -3.46 -4.90
C GLY A 321 17.21 -4.10 -4.01
N ILE A 322 17.20 -3.61 -2.78
CA ILE A 322 16.24 -3.95 -1.73
C ILE A 322 15.66 -2.65 -1.21
N ASP A 323 14.34 -2.61 -1.11
CA ASP A 323 13.60 -1.48 -0.56
C ASP A 323 12.87 -1.91 0.72
N LEU A 324 13.09 -1.19 1.80
CA LEU A 324 12.52 -1.43 3.11
C LEU A 324 11.68 -0.23 3.55
N ALA A 325 10.56 -0.46 4.24
CA ALA A 325 9.75 0.62 4.78
C ALA A 325 9.13 0.27 6.13
N PHE A 326 9.03 1.28 7.00
CA PHE A 326 8.14 1.25 8.15
C PHE A 326 6.70 1.45 7.67
N ILE A 327 5.78 0.58 8.11
CA ILE A 327 4.39 0.58 7.60
C ILE A 327 3.33 0.83 8.67
N GLU A 328 3.66 0.71 9.95
CA GLU A 328 2.69 0.87 11.03
C GLU A 328 2.30 2.34 11.23
N ASN A 329 1.02 2.55 11.52
CA ASN A 329 0.45 3.87 11.82
C ASN A 329 0.63 4.91 10.68
N GLY A 330 0.24 4.54 9.46
CA GLY A 330 0.26 5.44 8.31
C GLY A 330 -0.67 6.65 8.40
N PHE A 331 -1.48 6.76 9.45
CA PHE A 331 -2.41 7.88 9.67
C PHE A 331 -1.70 9.22 9.89
N ILE A 332 -0.49 9.19 10.40
CA ILE A 332 0.30 10.41 10.70
C ILE A 332 1.45 10.65 9.73
N TYR A 333 1.65 9.75 8.78
CA TYR A 333 2.59 9.91 7.66
C TYR A 333 2.29 11.20 6.87
N HIS A 334 3.31 11.99 6.57
CA HIS A 334 3.19 13.31 5.93
C HIS A 334 2.37 14.34 6.72
N THR A 335 2.35 14.26 8.05
CA THR A 335 1.66 15.23 8.91
C THR A 335 2.60 15.86 9.92
N LYS A 336 2.10 16.90 10.62
CA LYS A 336 2.80 17.51 11.76
C LYS A 336 3.07 16.53 12.91
N TYR A 337 2.39 15.38 12.93
CA TYR A 337 2.52 14.36 13.96
C TYR A 337 3.64 13.36 13.68
N ASP A 338 4.31 13.43 12.54
CA ASP A 338 5.48 12.62 12.25
C ASP A 338 6.71 13.18 12.96
N THR A 339 6.78 12.92 14.27
CA THR A 339 7.80 13.45 15.20
C THR A 339 8.68 12.34 15.77
N ALA A 340 9.88 12.69 16.22
CA ALA A 340 10.87 11.72 16.68
C ALA A 340 10.43 10.91 17.91
N ASP A 341 9.60 11.50 18.78
CA ASP A 341 9.07 10.84 19.99
C ASP A 341 8.11 9.67 19.68
N ARG A 342 7.55 9.61 18.47
CA ARG A 342 6.65 8.54 18.05
C ARG A 342 7.37 7.31 17.53
N ILE A 343 8.66 7.41 17.27
CA ILE A 343 9.47 6.29 16.79
C ILE A 343 10.13 5.61 17.99
N LEU A 344 9.87 4.33 18.17
CA LEU A 344 10.48 3.56 19.25
C LEU A 344 11.97 3.34 18.97
N THR A 345 12.79 3.45 20.01
CA THR A 345 14.23 3.18 19.92
C THR A 345 14.51 1.74 19.48
N ASP A 346 13.65 0.81 19.87
CA ASP A 346 13.76 -0.60 19.44
C ASP A 346 13.56 -0.78 17.95
N SER A 347 12.69 0.01 17.31
CA SER A 347 12.53 0.01 15.84
C SER A 347 13.80 0.50 15.15
N ILE A 348 14.44 1.54 15.68
CA ILE A 348 15.72 2.06 15.19
C ILE A 348 16.82 1.02 15.33
N GLN A 349 16.92 0.35 16.50
CA GLN A 349 17.88 -0.70 16.74
C GLN A 349 17.71 -1.87 15.78
N ARG A 350 16.47 -2.30 15.58
CA ARG A 350 16.14 -3.41 14.68
C ARG A 350 16.54 -3.09 13.24
N ALA A 351 16.12 -1.94 12.72
CA ALA A 351 16.45 -1.52 11.36
C ALA A 351 17.96 -1.37 11.16
N GLY A 352 18.63 -0.76 12.12
CA GLY A 352 20.09 -0.60 12.08
C GLY A 352 20.85 -1.92 12.13
N ASP A 353 20.46 -2.83 12.97
CA ASP A 353 21.06 -4.17 13.06
C ASP A 353 20.89 -4.94 11.74
N ASN A 354 19.72 -4.88 11.13
CA ASN A 354 19.44 -5.53 9.85
C ASN A 354 20.28 -4.93 8.72
N ILE A 355 20.28 -3.61 8.58
CA ILE A 355 20.98 -2.93 7.49
C ILE A 355 22.50 -3.10 7.63
N LEU A 356 23.04 -2.96 8.83
CA LEU A 356 24.46 -3.15 9.09
C LEU A 356 24.91 -4.58 8.74
N ALA A 357 24.16 -5.59 9.19
CA ALA A 357 24.47 -6.98 8.91
C ALA A 357 24.39 -7.31 7.42
N VAL A 358 23.37 -6.83 6.73
CA VAL A 358 23.18 -7.05 5.28
C VAL A 358 24.27 -6.35 4.48
N LEU A 359 24.60 -5.11 4.80
CA LEU A 359 25.69 -4.38 4.13
C LEU A 359 27.04 -5.07 4.32
N ARG A 360 27.36 -5.51 5.55
CA ARG A 360 28.59 -6.28 5.81
C ARG A 360 28.68 -7.54 4.95
N TYR A 361 27.58 -8.27 4.85
CA TYR A 361 27.52 -9.48 4.05
C TYR A 361 27.71 -9.18 2.55
N LEU A 362 27.02 -8.17 2.03
CA LEU A 362 27.05 -7.82 0.60
C LEU A 362 28.42 -7.28 0.17
N VAL A 363 29.07 -6.46 0.99
CA VAL A 363 30.41 -5.92 0.68
C VAL A 363 31.53 -6.94 0.75
N THR A 364 31.29 -8.10 1.34
CA THR A 364 32.22 -9.24 1.34
C THR A 364 31.87 -10.29 0.28
N SER A 365 30.74 -10.16 -0.38
CA SER A 365 30.25 -11.14 -1.37
C SER A 365 30.92 -10.94 -2.73
N GLU A 366 31.48 -11.99 -3.29
CA GLU A 366 32.01 -12.02 -4.66
C GLU A 366 30.95 -11.75 -5.73
N LYS A 367 29.66 -12.06 -5.42
CA LYS A 367 28.53 -11.83 -6.32
C LYS A 367 28.30 -10.36 -6.62
N LEU A 368 28.77 -9.44 -5.77
CA LEU A 368 28.63 -8.01 -5.99
C LEU A 368 29.44 -7.53 -7.19
N ALA A 369 30.60 -8.17 -7.48
CA ALA A 369 31.49 -7.78 -8.58
C ALA A 369 30.80 -7.94 -9.95
N ASP A 370 30.00 -8.99 -10.13
CA ASP A 370 29.26 -9.23 -11.36
C ASP A 370 27.83 -9.73 -11.06
N SER A 371 26.93 -8.79 -10.81
CA SER A 371 25.52 -9.11 -10.55
C SER A 371 24.79 -9.60 -11.82
N SER A 372 25.36 -9.40 -13.02
CA SER A 372 24.72 -9.82 -14.26
C SER A 372 24.66 -11.33 -14.41
N GLU A 373 25.63 -12.07 -13.88
CA GLU A 373 25.63 -13.53 -13.85
C GLU A 373 24.51 -14.14 -13.01
N TYR A 374 23.97 -13.35 -12.06
CA TYR A 374 22.98 -13.81 -11.08
C TYR A 374 21.58 -13.28 -11.37
N ARG A 375 21.32 -12.79 -12.58
CA ARG A 375 19.98 -12.37 -13.03
C ARG A 375 19.16 -13.58 -13.49
N HIS A 376 18.60 -14.32 -12.52
CA HIS A 376 17.89 -15.58 -12.79
C HIS A 376 16.51 -15.62 -12.17
N GLY A 377 15.55 -14.88 -12.74
CA GLY A 377 14.16 -14.91 -12.31
C GLY A 377 13.93 -14.25 -10.95
N ASN A 378 12.84 -14.65 -10.30
CA ASN A 378 12.35 -14.05 -9.06
C ASN A 378 12.48 -15.02 -7.88
N MET A 379 12.28 -14.48 -6.66
CA MET A 379 12.18 -15.25 -5.42
C MET A 379 10.76 -15.21 -4.87
N VAL A 380 10.32 -16.34 -4.34
CA VAL A 380 9.19 -16.39 -3.41
C VAL A 380 9.75 -16.18 -2.01
N PHE A 381 9.26 -15.19 -1.30
CA PHE A 381 9.67 -14.92 0.07
C PHE A 381 8.51 -14.38 0.90
N PHE A 382 8.40 -14.86 2.11
CA PHE A 382 7.36 -14.45 3.04
C PHE A 382 7.76 -14.69 4.48
N ASP A 383 7.21 -13.87 5.33
CA ASP A 383 7.47 -13.89 6.77
C ASP A 383 6.48 -14.79 7.51
N LEU A 384 6.96 -15.51 8.52
CA LEU A 384 6.14 -16.25 9.46
C LEU A 384 6.25 -15.61 10.85
N LEU A 385 5.26 -14.79 11.19
CA LEU A 385 5.11 -14.10 12.49
C LEU A 385 6.33 -13.26 12.92
N GLY A 386 7.11 -12.76 11.99
CA GLY A 386 8.31 -11.97 12.31
C GLY A 386 9.44 -12.76 12.92
N VAL A 387 9.37 -14.08 12.88
CA VAL A 387 10.39 -14.99 13.45
C VAL A 387 11.32 -15.53 12.39
N VAL A 388 10.76 -15.96 11.27
CA VAL A 388 11.48 -16.59 10.17
C VAL A 388 10.95 -16.10 8.84
N VAL A 389 11.85 -15.81 7.90
CA VAL A 389 11.49 -15.58 6.50
C VAL A 389 11.80 -16.85 5.71
N VAL A 390 10.79 -17.37 5.01
CA VAL A 390 10.94 -18.46 4.07
C VAL A 390 11.23 -17.87 2.69
N ALA A 391 12.29 -18.32 2.03
CA ALA A 391 12.66 -17.84 0.72
C ALA A 391 13.15 -18.99 -0.17
N TYR A 392 12.67 -19.05 -1.40
CA TYR A 392 13.09 -20.03 -2.40
C TYR A 392 12.91 -19.47 -3.82
N PRO A 393 13.67 -19.98 -4.79
CA PRO A 393 13.53 -19.52 -6.18
C PRO A 393 12.11 -19.73 -6.73
N ALA A 394 11.65 -18.82 -7.56
CA ALA A 394 10.31 -18.89 -8.18
C ALA A 394 10.10 -20.19 -8.99
N ARG A 395 11.16 -20.75 -9.59
CA ARG A 395 11.10 -22.04 -10.29
C ARG A 395 10.74 -23.19 -9.36
N VAL A 396 11.35 -23.24 -8.17
CA VAL A 396 11.00 -24.20 -7.12
C VAL A 396 9.56 -24.00 -6.67
N GLY A 397 9.14 -22.75 -6.50
CA GLY A 397 7.75 -22.41 -6.20
C GLY A 397 6.76 -22.93 -7.24
N THR A 398 7.04 -22.78 -8.52
CA THR A 398 6.22 -23.30 -9.61
C THR A 398 6.09 -24.82 -9.56
N ILE A 399 7.20 -25.52 -9.32
CA ILE A 399 7.20 -26.98 -9.18
C ILE A 399 6.35 -27.40 -7.97
N LEU A 400 6.55 -26.78 -6.82
CA LEU A 400 5.77 -27.06 -5.61
C LEU A 400 4.28 -26.81 -5.83
N ASN A 401 3.92 -25.73 -6.48
CA ASN A 401 2.54 -25.36 -6.77
C ASN A 401 1.85 -26.41 -7.65
N TYR A 402 2.51 -26.86 -8.73
CA TYR A 402 1.97 -27.91 -9.58
C TYR A 402 1.96 -29.29 -8.92
N MET A 403 2.92 -29.59 -8.03
CA MET A 403 2.86 -30.81 -7.21
C MET A 403 1.64 -30.82 -6.31
N VAL A 404 1.36 -29.72 -5.62
CA VAL A 404 0.18 -29.59 -4.74
C VAL A 404 -1.11 -29.65 -5.57
N ALA A 405 -1.17 -28.98 -6.72
CA ALA A 405 -2.31 -29.04 -7.62
C ALA A 405 -2.57 -30.46 -8.15
N THR A 406 -1.52 -31.18 -8.51
CA THR A 406 -1.62 -32.58 -8.96
C THR A 406 -2.09 -33.49 -7.84
N ALA A 407 -1.58 -33.33 -6.62
CA ALA A 407 -2.03 -34.07 -5.45
C ALA A 407 -3.53 -33.84 -5.17
N THR A 408 -4.00 -32.61 -5.30
CA THR A 408 -5.42 -32.26 -5.17
C THR A 408 -6.26 -32.92 -6.26
N PHE A 409 -5.81 -32.85 -7.50
CA PHE A 409 -6.48 -33.49 -8.62
C PHE A 409 -6.61 -35.01 -8.41
N LEU A 410 -5.53 -35.68 -7.98
CA LEU A 410 -5.53 -37.12 -7.69
C LEU A 410 -6.49 -37.45 -6.52
N TYR A 411 -6.53 -36.63 -5.50
CA TYR A 411 -7.48 -36.78 -4.39
C TYR A 411 -8.93 -36.73 -4.87
N LEU A 412 -9.29 -35.73 -5.68
CA LEU A 412 -10.64 -35.59 -6.22
C LEU A 412 -10.97 -36.71 -7.23
N ALA A 413 -10.02 -37.06 -8.09
CA ALA A 413 -10.17 -38.15 -9.06
C ALA A 413 -10.38 -39.52 -8.38
N LYS A 414 -9.66 -39.79 -7.31
CA LYS A 414 -9.86 -41.00 -6.49
C LYS A 414 -11.27 -41.04 -5.91
N LYS A 415 -11.79 -39.94 -5.39
CA LYS A 415 -13.17 -39.89 -4.91
C LYS A 415 -14.20 -40.11 -6.02
N ALA A 416 -13.97 -39.56 -7.20
CA ALA A 416 -14.83 -39.75 -8.36
C ALA A 416 -14.81 -41.21 -8.89
N SER A 417 -13.73 -41.95 -8.66
CA SER A 417 -13.55 -43.32 -9.17
C SER A 417 -14.00 -44.41 -8.20
N LEU A 418 -14.49 -44.08 -6.98
CA LEU A 418 -14.91 -45.05 -5.99
C LEU A 418 -16.13 -45.87 -6.48
N PRO A 419 -16.04 -47.22 -6.43
CA PRO A 419 -17.18 -48.09 -6.80
C PRO A 419 -18.35 -47.88 -5.85
N GLY A 420 -19.55 -47.68 -6.35
CA GLY A 420 -20.78 -47.44 -5.61
C GLY A 420 -21.34 -46.02 -5.69
N ASN A 421 -20.57 -45.04 -6.06
CA ASN A 421 -20.98 -43.65 -6.19
C ASN A 421 -21.14 -43.18 -7.64
N GLY A 422 -21.20 -43.99 -8.63
CA GLY A 422 -21.26 -43.62 -10.06
C GLY A 422 -20.45 -42.34 -10.30
N GLY A 423 -19.25 -42.40 -10.84
CA GLY A 423 -18.31 -41.23 -10.92
C GLY A 423 -18.95 -39.94 -11.44
N GLY A 424 -19.94 -40.05 -12.34
CA GLY A 424 -20.70 -38.90 -12.81
C GLY A 424 -21.60 -38.23 -11.77
N ARG A 425 -22.05 -38.95 -10.75
CA ARG A 425 -22.86 -38.38 -9.66
C ARG A 425 -22.03 -37.50 -8.75
N TYR A 426 -20.86 -37.96 -8.33
CA TYR A 426 -19.94 -37.16 -7.48
C TYR A 426 -19.53 -35.86 -8.17
N VAL A 427 -19.11 -35.94 -9.44
CA VAL A 427 -18.73 -34.77 -10.21
C VAL A 427 -19.88 -33.78 -10.36
N ARG A 428 -21.09 -34.27 -10.61
CA ARG A 428 -22.29 -33.42 -10.65
C ARG A 428 -22.57 -32.75 -9.31
N ASP A 429 -22.53 -33.51 -8.22
CA ASP A 429 -22.80 -33.00 -6.88
C ASP A 429 -21.73 -31.99 -6.44
N LEU A 430 -20.45 -32.22 -6.77
CA LEU A 430 -19.36 -31.30 -6.57
C LEU A 430 -19.56 -30.00 -7.36
N ALA A 431 -19.96 -30.09 -8.62
CA ALA A 431 -20.24 -28.93 -9.45
C ALA A 431 -21.42 -28.10 -8.90
N CYS A 432 -22.48 -28.75 -8.48
CA CYS A 432 -23.63 -28.07 -7.83
C CYS A 432 -23.24 -27.40 -6.52
N ALA A 433 -22.47 -28.07 -5.67
CA ALA A 433 -21.98 -27.51 -4.42
C ALA A 433 -21.00 -26.34 -4.65
N THR A 434 -20.15 -26.42 -5.65
CA THR A 434 -19.28 -25.31 -6.07
C THR A 434 -20.12 -24.12 -6.55
N GLY A 435 -21.17 -24.35 -7.31
CA GLY A 435 -22.13 -23.33 -7.72
C GLY A 435 -22.81 -22.63 -6.53
N VAL A 436 -23.20 -23.39 -5.52
CA VAL A 436 -23.77 -22.85 -4.26
C VAL A 436 -22.73 -21.99 -3.53
N ALA A 437 -21.50 -22.43 -3.41
CA ALA A 437 -20.44 -21.68 -2.75
C ALA A 437 -20.15 -20.35 -3.47
N VAL A 438 -20.01 -20.37 -4.78
CA VAL A 438 -19.80 -19.17 -5.60
C VAL A 438 -20.99 -18.22 -5.52
N LEU A 439 -22.22 -18.76 -5.57
CA LEU A 439 -23.45 -17.98 -5.38
C LEU A 439 -23.48 -17.32 -4.00
N SER A 440 -23.09 -18.05 -2.95
CA SER A 440 -23.03 -17.50 -1.59
C SER A 440 -22.06 -16.32 -1.50
N TRP A 441 -20.90 -16.40 -2.14
CA TRP A 441 -19.93 -15.31 -2.19
C TRP A 441 -20.46 -14.08 -2.93
N PHE A 442 -21.08 -14.31 -4.09
CA PHE A 442 -21.66 -13.22 -4.87
C PHE A 442 -22.79 -12.51 -4.10
N VAL A 443 -23.73 -13.25 -3.52
CA VAL A 443 -24.83 -12.71 -2.73
C VAL A 443 -24.31 -11.97 -1.50
N THR A 444 -23.30 -12.51 -0.84
CA THR A 444 -22.66 -11.89 0.32
C THR A 444 -22.02 -10.55 -0.05
N LEU A 445 -21.21 -10.53 -1.10
CA LEU A 445 -20.57 -9.29 -1.57
C LEU A 445 -21.61 -8.23 -1.94
N LEU A 446 -22.62 -8.59 -2.71
CA LEU A 446 -23.67 -7.67 -3.11
C LEU A 446 -24.42 -7.11 -1.88
N SER A 447 -24.74 -7.96 -0.91
CA SER A 447 -25.44 -7.53 0.31
C SER A 447 -24.62 -6.56 1.15
N VAL A 448 -23.32 -6.81 1.31
CA VAL A 448 -22.42 -5.93 2.07
C VAL A 448 -22.18 -4.61 1.33
N LEU A 449 -22.09 -4.65 0.02
CA LEU A 449 -21.99 -3.42 -0.78
C LEU A 449 -23.24 -2.55 -0.67
N ILE A 450 -24.44 -3.16 -0.58
CA ILE A 450 -25.68 -2.42 -0.32
C ILE A 450 -25.61 -1.72 1.05
N VAL A 451 -25.12 -2.40 2.08
CA VAL A 451 -24.92 -1.79 3.40
C VAL A 451 -23.94 -0.62 3.33
N ALA A 452 -22.81 -0.80 2.63
CA ALA A 452 -21.83 0.25 2.43
C ALA A 452 -22.40 1.48 1.72
N LEU A 453 -23.22 1.28 0.69
CA LEU A 453 -23.90 2.37 -0.01
C LEU A 453 -24.93 3.08 0.89
N LEU A 454 -25.66 2.34 1.72
CA LEU A 454 -26.58 2.94 2.69
C LEU A 454 -25.85 3.82 3.71
N ILE A 455 -24.73 3.37 4.25
CA ILE A 455 -23.89 4.17 5.16
C ILE A 455 -23.37 5.43 4.46
N THR A 456 -22.95 5.30 3.22
CA THR A 456 -22.50 6.44 2.41
C THR A 456 -23.62 7.46 2.18
N LEU A 457 -24.82 6.99 1.83
CA LEU A 457 -25.99 7.86 1.60
C LEU A 457 -26.46 8.56 2.88
N LEU A 458 -26.29 7.92 4.03
CA LEU A 458 -26.59 8.52 5.34
C LEU A 458 -25.56 9.57 5.77
N GLY A 459 -24.48 9.76 5.00
CA GLY A 459 -23.43 10.71 5.32
C GLY A 459 -22.56 10.29 6.49
N ARG A 460 -22.44 9.01 6.73
CA ARG A 460 -21.69 8.42 7.86
C ARG A 460 -20.39 7.72 7.43
N SER A 461 -19.84 8.14 6.30
CA SER A 461 -18.58 7.58 5.77
C SER A 461 -17.41 7.80 6.72
N MET A 462 -16.46 6.87 6.68
CA MET A 462 -15.20 6.92 7.41
C MET A 462 -15.31 6.78 8.95
N PHE A 463 -16.43 6.32 9.48
CA PHE A 463 -16.56 6.04 10.92
C PHE A 463 -15.48 5.08 11.45
N TRP A 464 -14.98 4.19 10.60
CA TRP A 464 -13.94 3.21 10.88
C TRP A 464 -12.52 3.80 10.94
N TYR A 465 -12.33 5.02 10.47
CA TYR A 465 -11.00 5.66 10.45
C TYR A 465 -10.40 5.80 11.87
N THR A 466 -11.24 6.05 12.86
CA THR A 466 -10.89 6.04 14.28
C THR A 466 -11.30 4.73 14.96
N HIS A 467 -12.43 4.16 14.56
CA HIS A 467 -13.04 2.97 15.16
C HIS A 467 -12.99 1.79 14.19
N PHE A 468 -11.77 1.32 13.86
CA PHE A 468 -11.58 0.29 12.84
C PHE A 468 -12.38 -0.98 13.09
N TYR A 469 -12.40 -1.49 14.34
CA TYR A 469 -13.13 -2.72 14.65
C TYR A 469 -14.66 -2.58 14.55
N ALA A 470 -15.18 -1.37 14.57
CA ALA A 470 -16.60 -1.15 14.27
C ALA A 470 -16.95 -1.55 12.83
N SER A 471 -16.04 -1.35 11.88
CA SER A 471 -16.21 -1.82 10.50
C SER A 471 -16.21 -3.34 10.40
N ILE A 472 -15.38 -4.02 11.17
CA ILE A 472 -15.37 -5.49 11.25
C ILE A 472 -16.68 -5.99 11.85
N CYS A 473 -17.18 -5.37 12.92
CA CYS A 473 -18.47 -5.70 13.50
C CYS A 473 -19.64 -5.46 12.54
N LEU A 474 -19.61 -4.37 11.78
CA LEU A 474 -20.70 -4.04 10.85
C LEU A 474 -20.63 -4.91 9.57
N TYR A 475 -19.54 -4.78 8.81
CA TYR A 475 -19.40 -5.46 7.52
C TYR A 475 -19.10 -6.95 7.66
N GLY A 476 -18.31 -7.31 8.66
CA GLY A 476 -17.96 -8.70 8.94
C GLY A 476 -19.17 -9.52 9.44
N SER A 477 -20.00 -8.96 10.30
CA SER A 477 -21.23 -9.64 10.74
C SER A 477 -22.24 -9.78 9.60
N ALA A 478 -22.39 -8.76 8.76
CA ALA A 478 -23.21 -8.81 7.56
C ALA A 478 -22.73 -9.89 6.59
N ALA A 479 -21.42 -9.93 6.30
CA ALA A 479 -20.80 -10.89 5.39
C ALA A 479 -20.94 -12.32 5.92
N THR A 480 -20.53 -12.56 7.15
CA THR A 480 -20.58 -13.88 7.80
C THR A 480 -22.02 -14.37 7.92
N GLY A 481 -22.91 -13.51 8.40
CA GLY A 481 -24.33 -13.84 8.57
C GLY A 481 -25.00 -14.17 7.24
N LYS A 482 -24.73 -13.41 6.19
CA LYS A 482 -25.29 -13.65 4.85
C LYS A 482 -24.79 -14.95 4.25
N MET A 483 -23.49 -15.23 4.39
CA MET A 483 -22.89 -16.47 3.89
C MET A 483 -23.49 -17.70 4.63
N ILE A 484 -23.57 -17.65 5.95
CA ILE A 484 -24.20 -18.71 6.75
C ILE A 484 -25.67 -18.88 6.36
N LEU A 485 -26.40 -17.79 6.14
CA LEU A 485 -27.81 -17.85 5.71
C LEU A 485 -27.97 -18.55 4.36
N VAL A 486 -27.16 -18.19 3.36
CA VAL A 486 -27.24 -18.82 2.03
C VAL A 486 -26.93 -20.31 2.11
N HIS A 487 -25.89 -20.71 2.84
CA HIS A 487 -25.54 -22.11 3.03
C HIS A 487 -26.60 -22.86 3.86
N THR A 488 -27.20 -22.22 4.84
CA THR A 488 -28.32 -22.80 5.62
C THR A 488 -29.53 -23.04 4.74
N LEU A 489 -29.89 -22.09 3.89
CA LEU A 489 -30.99 -22.27 2.93
C LEU A 489 -30.66 -23.38 1.93
N ALA A 490 -29.43 -23.44 1.40
CA ALA A 490 -29.01 -24.53 0.53
C ALA A 490 -29.10 -25.90 1.23
N LYS A 491 -28.65 -25.99 2.46
CA LYS A 491 -28.70 -27.19 3.28
C LYS A 491 -30.14 -27.69 3.47
N ASN A 492 -31.06 -26.82 3.81
CA ASN A 492 -32.43 -27.19 4.16
C ASN A 492 -33.34 -27.35 2.94
N LEU A 493 -33.18 -26.52 1.90
CA LEU A 493 -34.04 -26.48 0.74
C LEU A 493 -33.54 -27.32 -0.44
N TYR A 494 -32.26 -27.21 -0.74
CA TYR A 494 -31.66 -27.88 -1.91
C TYR A 494 -31.12 -29.28 -1.61
N PHE A 495 -30.43 -29.43 -0.47
CA PHE A 495 -29.82 -30.68 -0.04
C PHE A 495 -30.62 -31.40 1.05
N GLY A 496 -31.91 -31.11 1.18
CA GLY A 496 -32.76 -31.61 2.29
C GLY A 496 -32.89 -33.12 2.45
N GLY A 497 -32.49 -33.91 1.45
CA GLY A 497 -32.49 -35.37 1.51
C GLY A 497 -31.09 -36.01 1.64
N VAL A 498 -30.02 -35.23 1.76
CA VAL A 498 -28.64 -35.72 1.82
C VAL A 498 -28.16 -35.72 3.26
N ARG A 499 -27.40 -36.75 3.64
CA ARG A 499 -26.83 -36.84 5.01
C ARG A 499 -25.85 -35.66 5.24
N LEU A 500 -25.97 -35.04 6.43
CA LEU A 500 -25.14 -33.84 6.77
C LEU A 500 -23.63 -34.13 6.75
N VAL A 501 -23.23 -35.33 7.15
CA VAL A 501 -21.79 -35.71 7.09
C VAL A 501 -21.28 -35.80 5.65
N GLU A 502 -22.10 -36.27 4.71
CA GLU A 502 -21.74 -36.30 3.29
C GLU A 502 -21.66 -34.89 2.71
N LEU A 503 -22.54 -33.99 3.11
CA LEU A 503 -22.49 -32.57 2.74
C LEU A 503 -21.25 -31.89 3.29
N GLY A 504 -20.91 -32.15 4.55
CA GLY A 504 -19.67 -31.60 5.12
C GLY A 504 -18.42 -32.04 4.35
N ASP A 505 -18.35 -33.30 3.97
CA ASP A 505 -17.26 -33.82 3.15
C ASP A 505 -17.24 -33.18 1.74
N LEU A 506 -18.38 -33.04 1.12
CA LEU A 506 -18.54 -32.40 -0.19
C LEU A 506 -18.11 -30.94 -0.18
N PHE A 507 -18.50 -30.15 0.81
CA PHE A 507 -18.12 -28.74 0.91
C PHE A 507 -16.67 -28.51 1.30
N PHE A 508 -16.05 -29.46 1.98
CA PHE A 508 -14.60 -29.46 2.12
C PHE A 508 -13.91 -29.61 0.75
N ASP A 509 -14.37 -30.56 -0.06
CA ASP A 509 -13.85 -30.78 -1.40
C ASP A 509 -14.07 -29.57 -2.32
N VAL A 510 -15.18 -28.85 -2.16
CA VAL A 510 -15.43 -27.56 -2.85
C VAL A 510 -14.37 -26.53 -2.48
N SER A 511 -14.06 -26.38 -1.22
CA SER A 511 -13.06 -25.43 -0.75
C SER A 511 -11.66 -25.76 -1.29
N ILE A 512 -11.28 -27.03 -1.25
CA ILE A 512 -10.02 -27.50 -1.84
C ILE A 512 -9.97 -27.23 -3.35
N LEU A 513 -11.05 -27.53 -4.07
CA LEU A 513 -11.15 -27.31 -5.52
C LEU A 513 -10.97 -25.82 -5.88
N LEU A 514 -11.67 -24.93 -5.18
CA LEU A 514 -11.61 -23.50 -5.46
C LEU A 514 -10.22 -22.91 -5.15
N TRP A 515 -9.60 -23.29 -4.05
CA TRP A 515 -8.24 -22.88 -3.74
C TRP A 515 -7.22 -23.45 -4.73
N CYS A 516 -7.41 -24.69 -5.19
CA CYS A 516 -6.58 -25.30 -6.20
C CYS A 516 -6.70 -24.58 -7.57
N CYS A 517 -7.89 -24.20 -7.96
CA CYS A 517 -8.11 -23.37 -9.17
C CYS A 517 -7.39 -22.02 -9.06
N SER A 518 -7.47 -21.36 -7.89
CA SER A 518 -6.74 -20.13 -7.61
C SER A 518 -5.23 -20.33 -7.68
N LEU A 519 -4.73 -21.42 -7.13
CA LEU A 519 -3.32 -21.79 -7.18
C LEU A 519 -2.81 -21.95 -8.60
N VAL A 520 -3.52 -22.72 -9.42
CA VAL A 520 -3.15 -22.95 -10.83
C VAL A 520 -3.18 -21.65 -11.62
N TRP A 521 -4.23 -20.84 -11.43
CA TRP A 521 -4.36 -19.57 -12.14
C TRP A 521 -3.23 -18.58 -11.79
N LEU A 522 -2.95 -18.39 -10.51
CA LEU A 522 -1.86 -17.48 -10.07
C LEU A 522 -0.48 -18.00 -10.53
N THR A 523 -0.28 -19.31 -10.50
CA THR A 523 0.98 -19.92 -10.97
C THR A 523 1.15 -19.70 -12.47
N GLN A 524 0.09 -19.83 -13.26
CA GLN A 524 0.13 -19.57 -14.71
C GLN A 524 0.37 -18.09 -15.05
N GLN A 525 -0.09 -17.18 -14.20
CA GLN A 525 0.21 -15.75 -14.34
C GLN A 525 1.67 -15.39 -13.93
N GLY A 526 2.43 -16.35 -13.41
CA GLY A 526 3.80 -16.14 -12.97
C GLY A 526 3.93 -15.36 -11.66
N LEU A 527 2.88 -15.26 -10.86
CA LEU A 527 2.87 -14.54 -9.60
C LEU A 527 3.49 -15.38 -8.48
N CYS A 528 4.44 -14.80 -7.77
CA CYS A 528 5.07 -15.43 -6.60
C CYS A 528 4.10 -15.56 -5.41
N SER A 529 3.08 -14.71 -5.33
CA SER A 529 2.00 -14.79 -4.33
C SER A 529 1.17 -16.08 -4.42
N ALA A 530 1.33 -16.89 -5.46
CA ALA A 530 0.72 -18.21 -5.57
C ALA A 530 1.08 -19.17 -4.40
N TYR A 531 2.11 -18.87 -3.64
CA TYR A 531 2.41 -19.63 -2.42
C TYR A 531 1.27 -19.60 -1.38
N VAL A 532 0.47 -18.53 -1.35
CA VAL A 532 -0.66 -18.40 -0.41
C VAL A 532 -1.71 -19.48 -0.68
N PRO A 533 -2.30 -19.59 -1.87
CA PRO A 533 -3.19 -20.71 -2.16
C PRO A 533 -2.50 -22.07 -2.09
N MET A 534 -1.21 -22.18 -2.36
CA MET A 534 -0.46 -23.42 -2.16
C MET A 534 -0.49 -23.89 -0.71
N LEU A 535 -0.23 -23.00 0.26
CA LEU A 535 -0.35 -23.29 1.68
C LEU A 535 -1.79 -23.61 2.10
N MET A 536 -2.75 -22.87 1.55
CA MET A 536 -4.19 -23.04 1.84
C MET A 536 -4.76 -24.32 1.21
N VAL A 537 -4.09 -24.96 0.31
CA VAL A 537 -4.44 -26.29 -0.23
C VAL A 537 -3.66 -27.39 0.48
N ALA A 538 -2.34 -27.25 0.60
CA ALA A 538 -1.46 -28.28 1.10
C ALA A 538 -1.78 -28.68 2.54
N PHE A 539 -1.91 -27.73 3.45
CA PHE A 539 -2.16 -28.01 4.87
C PHE A 539 -3.57 -28.56 5.14
N PRO A 540 -4.65 -27.97 4.60
CA PRO A 540 -5.97 -28.55 4.77
C PRO A 540 -6.11 -29.94 4.15
N LEU A 541 -5.54 -30.17 2.97
CA LEU A 541 -5.59 -31.47 2.31
C LEU A 541 -4.83 -32.54 3.14
N ALA A 542 -3.64 -32.25 3.61
CA ALA A 542 -2.87 -33.15 4.47
C ALA A 542 -3.61 -33.45 5.77
N THR A 543 -4.18 -32.44 6.42
CA THR A 543 -4.99 -32.59 7.63
C THR A 543 -6.19 -33.48 7.39
N ARG A 544 -6.91 -33.26 6.29
CA ARG A 544 -8.07 -34.06 5.93
C ARG A 544 -7.72 -35.51 5.64
N LEU A 545 -6.61 -35.77 4.97
CA LEU A 545 -6.12 -37.14 4.71
C LEU A 545 -5.74 -37.85 5.99
N LEU A 546 -5.08 -37.19 6.94
CA LEU A 546 -4.74 -37.73 8.24
C LEU A 546 -5.98 -38.05 9.11
N LEU A 547 -7.00 -37.21 9.03
CA LEU A 547 -8.23 -37.35 9.81
C LEU A 547 -9.34 -38.12 9.07
N ALA A 548 -9.07 -38.65 7.87
CA ALA A 548 -10.09 -39.30 7.05
C ALA A 548 -10.76 -40.50 7.75
N LYS A 549 -9.99 -41.30 8.47
CA LYS A 549 -10.53 -42.44 9.23
C LYS A 549 -11.41 -42.02 10.38
N GLU A 550 -10.98 -41.02 11.16
CA GLU A 550 -11.73 -40.50 12.31
C GLU A 550 -13.06 -39.89 11.82
N PHE A 551 -13.03 -39.10 10.76
CA PHE A 551 -14.22 -38.49 10.19
C PHE A 551 -15.20 -39.53 9.62
N LYS A 552 -14.69 -40.56 8.94
CA LYS A 552 -15.51 -41.63 8.38
C LYS A 552 -16.23 -42.44 9.48
N HIS A 553 -15.58 -42.68 10.60
CA HIS A 553 -16.09 -43.53 11.66
C HIS A 553 -16.98 -42.76 12.66
N LYS A 554 -16.60 -41.52 13.00
CA LYS A 554 -17.30 -40.74 14.06
C LYS A 554 -17.95 -39.47 13.57
N GLY A 555 -17.71 -39.07 12.33
CA GLY A 555 -18.23 -37.79 11.81
C GLY A 555 -17.52 -36.59 12.46
N ALA A 556 -18.28 -35.53 12.74
CA ALA A 556 -17.77 -34.29 13.32
C ALA A 556 -17.65 -34.36 14.86
N SER A 557 -16.78 -35.22 15.36
CA SER A 557 -16.47 -35.28 16.80
C SER A 557 -15.69 -34.04 17.25
N VAL A 558 -15.71 -33.73 18.55
CA VAL A 558 -14.90 -32.63 19.12
C VAL A 558 -13.41 -32.84 18.83
N LYS A 559 -12.94 -34.09 18.95
CA LYS A 559 -11.55 -34.44 18.62
C LYS A 559 -11.22 -34.12 17.16
N TYR A 560 -12.06 -34.54 16.21
CA TYR A 560 -11.88 -34.21 14.81
C TYR A 560 -11.83 -32.69 14.60
N SER A 561 -12.76 -31.94 15.15
CA SER A 561 -12.87 -30.50 14.97
C SER A 561 -11.63 -29.77 15.52
N VAL A 562 -11.16 -30.14 16.71
CA VAL A 562 -9.95 -29.53 17.29
C VAL A 562 -8.70 -29.86 16.46
N LEU A 563 -8.51 -31.11 16.06
CA LEU A 563 -7.36 -31.51 15.24
C LEU A 563 -7.39 -30.92 13.85
N TYR A 564 -8.58 -30.78 13.25
CA TYR A 564 -8.76 -30.09 11.98
C TYR A 564 -8.35 -28.62 12.08
N LEU A 565 -8.80 -27.88 13.08
CA LEU A 565 -8.42 -26.49 13.30
C LEU A 565 -6.91 -26.35 13.57
N LEU A 566 -6.30 -27.24 14.34
CA LEU A 566 -4.86 -27.25 14.57
C LEU A 566 -4.06 -27.45 13.25
N GLY A 567 -4.55 -28.30 12.36
CA GLY A 567 -3.96 -28.50 11.05
C GLY A 567 -4.08 -27.29 10.12
N LEU A 568 -5.06 -26.43 10.35
CA LEU A 568 -5.22 -25.14 9.63
C LEU A 568 -4.42 -23.99 10.24
N ALA A 569 -3.83 -24.16 11.43
CA ALA A 569 -3.28 -23.03 12.20
C ALA A 569 -2.17 -22.30 11.47
N LEU A 570 -1.22 -23.00 10.86
CA LEU A 570 -0.06 -22.38 10.20
C LEU A 570 -0.47 -21.52 8.98
N PRO A 571 -1.20 -22.04 7.96
CA PRO A 571 -1.61 -21.22 6.85
C PRO A 571 -2.56 -20.09 7.28
N TYR A 572 -3.42 -20.30 8.25
CA TYR A 572 -4.38 -19.30 8.72
C TYR A 572 -3.70 -18.16 9.50
N VAL A 573 -2.71 -18.44 10.34
CA VAL A 573 -1.99 -17.37 11.04
C VAL A 573 -1.22 -16.49 10.07
N HIS A 574 -0.62 -17.09 9.04
CA HIS A 574 0.06 -16.33 7.98
C HIS A 574 -0.95 -15.50 7.17
N PHE A 575 -2.07 -16.09 6.80
CA PHE A 575 -3.12 -15.39 6.06
C PHE A 575 -3.74 -14.24 6.87
N MET A 576 -3.96 -14.42 8.16
CA MET A 576 -4.42 -13.36 9.05
C MET A 576 -3.40 -12.23 9.20
N PHE A 577 -2.11 -12.55 9.19
CA PHE A 577 -1.05 -11.56 9.14
C PHE A 577 -1.11 -10.72 7.85
N LEU A 578 -1.32 -11.36 6.69
CA LEU A 578 -1.49 -10.66 5.42
C LEU A 578 -2.74 -9.76 5.43
N ILE A 579 -3.84 -10.22 6.01
CA ILE A 579 -5.06 -9.41 6.18
C ILE A 579 -4.75 -8.18 7.03
N TRP A 580 -4.03 -8.33 8.14
CA TRP A 580 -3.61 -7.21 8.97
C TRP A 580 -2.80 -6.19 8.16
N VAL A 581 -1.81 -6.64 7.39
CA VAL A 581 -0.99 -5.76 6.53
C VAL A 581 -1.86 -4.97 5.55
N VAL A 582 -2.82 -5.63 4.91
CA VAL A 582 -3.74 -4.97 3.97
C VAL A 582 -4.53 -3.87 4.67
N PHE A 583 -5.11 -4.11 5.82
CA PHE A 583 -5.88 -3.11 6.55
C PHE A 583 -4.99 -2.00 7.13
N GLU A 584 -3.80 -2.33 7.62
CA GLU A 584 -2.84 -1.35 8.13
C GLU A 584 -2.39 -0.35 7.05
N ILE A 585 -2.24 -0.80 5.81
CA ILE A 585 -1.84 0.04 4.68
C ILE A 585 -3.03 0.78 4.08
N PHE A 586 -4.12 0.08 3.75
CA PHE A 586 -5.23 0.68 2.99
C PHE A 586 -6.13 1.59 3.81
N THR A 587 -6.28 1.35 5.12
CA THR A 587 -7.11 2.20 5.98
C THR A 587 -6.59 3.65 6.04
N PRO A 588 -5.31 3.93 6.32
CA PRO A 588 -4.77 5.28 6.25
C PRO A 588 -4.79 5.90 4.85
N ILE A 589 -4.52 5.10 3.81
CA ILE A 589 -4.51 5.57 2.42
C ILE A 589 -5.86 6.13 2.01
N MET A 590 -6.97 5.53 2.42
CA MET A 590 -8.30 6.05 2.11
C MET A 590 -8.58 7.43 2.70
N GLY A 591 -7.85 7.85 3.71
CA GLY A 591 -7.92 9.21 4.27
C GLY A 591 -7.09 10.25 3.50
N ARG A 592 -6.30 9.83 2.50
CA ARG A 592 -5.38 10.70 1.75
C ARG A 592 -5.36 10.48 0.25
N SER A 593 -6.19 9.59 -0.28
CA SER A 593 -6.16 9.22 -1.70
C SER A 593 -6.88 10.20 -2.64
N GLY A 594 -7.75 11.05 -2.12
CA GLY A 594 -8.52 12.00 -2.92
C GLY A 594 -9.52 11.36 -3.89
N THR A 595 -9.77 10.06 -3.78
CA THR A 595 -10.67 9.32 -4.68
C THR A 595 -12.13 9.75 -4.53
N GLU A 596 -12.88 9.71 -5.63
CA GLU A 596 -14.33 9.88 -5.64
C GLU A 596 -15.08 8.57 -5.31
N ILE A 597 -14.38 7.44 -5.30
CA ILE A 597 -14.97 6.16 -4.91
C ILE A 597 -15.28 6.19 -3.43
N PRO A 598 -16.51 5.84 -3.01
CA PRO A 598 -16.85 5.79 -1.60
C PRO A 598 -15.91 4.84 -0.84
N PRO A 599 -15.24 5.29 0.23
CA PRO A 599 -14.31 4.44 0.99
C PRO A 599 -15.02 3.27 1.68
N GLU A 600 -16.31 3.42 1.95
CA GLU A 600 -17.17 2.35 2.49
C GLU A 600 -17.23 1.16 1.52
N VAL A 601 -17.32 1.40 0.22
CA VAL A 601 -17.33 0.36 -0.81
C VAL A 601 -16.00 -0.41 -0.81
N VAL A 602 -14.89 0.31 -0.74
CA VAL A 602 -13.55 -0.30 -0.71
C VAL A 602 -13.36 -1.14 0.55
N LEU A 603 -13.66 -0.58 1.71
CA LEU A 603 -13.49 -1.27 2.99
C LEU A 603 -14.45 -2.45 3.12
N ALA A 604 -15.71 -2.29 2.74
CA ALA A 604 -16.68 -3.37 2.75
C ALA A 604 -16.27 -4.53 1.83
N THR A 605 -15.70 -4.23 0.67
CA THR A 605 -15.16 -5.25 -0.25
C THR A 605 -13.98 -5.98 0.39
N LEU A 606 -13.04 -5.26 0.99
CA LEU A 606 -11.89 -5.88 1.67
C LEU A 606 -12.31 -6.76 2.84
N VAL A 607 -13.24 -6.30 3.68
CA VAL A 607 -13.78 -7.08 4.80
C VAL A 607 -14.52 -8.32 4.30
N THR A 608 -15.32 -8.18 3.24
CA THR A 608 -16.05 -9.30 2.65
C THR A 608 -15.11 -10.34 2.05
N LEU A 609 -14.09 -9.92 1.31
CA LEU A 609 -13.08 -10.83 0.76
C LEU A 609 -12.29 -11.54 1.86
N ALA A 610 -11.89 -10.83 2.91
CA ALA A 610 -11.24 -11.43 4.07
C ALA A 610 -12.15 -12.48 4.73
N THR A 611 -13.44 -12.18 4.88
CA THR A 611 -14.43 -13.11 5.43
C THR A 611 -14.61 -14.34 4.54
N ILE A 612 -14.72 -14.18 3.23
CA ILE A 612 -14.83 -15.27 2.26
C ILE A 612 -13.61 -16.19 2.33
N PHE A 613 -12.42 -15.63 2.32
CA PHE A 613 -11.20 -16.43 2.34
C PHE A 613 -10.99 -17.15 3.67
N LEU A 614 -11.17 -16.46 4.79
CA LEU A 614 -11.05 -17.09 6.12
C LEU A 614 -12.11 -18.16 6.37
N SER A 615 -13.32 -17.96 5.89
CA SER A 615 -14.42 -18.91 6.11
C SER A 615 -14.38 -20.10 5.15
N SER A 616 -13.57 -20.08 4.11
CA SER A 616 -13.57 -21.11 3.06
C SER A 616 -13.43 -22.54 3.59
N PHE A 617 -12.55 -22.79 4.54
CA PHE A 617 -12.38 -24.10 5.19
C PHE A 617 -13.28 -24.31 6.43
N PHE A 618 -14.14 -23.36 6.74
CA PHE A 618 -15.18 -23.48 7.76
C PHE A 618 -16.57 -23.73 7.16
N LEU A 619 -16.72 -23.68 5.85
CA LEU A 619 -18.01 -23.91 5.18
C LEU A 619 -18.61 -25.27 5.54
N HIS A 620 -17.80 -26.31 5.59
CA HIS A 620 -18.27 -27.64 5.92
C HIS A 620 -18.82 -27.73 7.34
N PHE A 621 -18.38 -26.91 8.29
CA PHE A 621 -18.96 -26.86 9.63
C PHE A 621 -20.41 -26.38 9.63
N ILE A 622 -20.80 -25.52 8.69
CA ILE A 622 -22.20 -25.08 8.54
C ILE A 622 -23.12 -26.30 8.24
N TYR A 623 -22.61 -27.25 7.46
CA TYR A 623 -23.33 -28.47 7.10
C TYR A 623 -23.22 -29.57 8.17
N LEU A 624 -22.18 -29.54 9.00
CA LEU A 624 -21.96 -30.47 10.09
C LEU A 624 -22.69 -30.08 11.41
N VAL A 625 -23.25 -28.89 11.46
CA VAL A 625 -24.02 -28.36 12.60
C VAL A 625 -25.50 -28.62 12.37
N ARG A 626 -26.21 -29.01 13.41
CA ARG A 626 -27.67 -29.30 13.30
C ARG A 626 -28.52 -28.07 12.99
N SER A 627 -28.19 -26.96 13.62
CA SER A 627 -28.89 -25.68 13.47
C SER A 627 -27.95 -24.52 13.48
N THR A 628 -28.30 -23.44 12.79
CA THR A 628 -27.54 -22.16 12.73
C THR A 628 -28.37 -20.97 13.22
N LYS A 629 -29.54 -21.23 13.83
CA LYS A 629 -30.51 -20.17 14.21
C LYS A 629 -29.92 -19.16 15.19
N TRP A 630 -29.25 -19.63 16.22
CA TRP A 630 -28.66 -18.77 17.26
C TRP A 630 -27.45 -18.01 16.76
N ILE A 631 -26.63 -18.63 15.92
CA ILE A 631 -25.48 -17.94 15.27
C ILE A 631 -25.99 -16.81 14.38
N LEU A 632 -27.01 -17.07 13.56
CA LEU A 632 -27.64 -16.06 12.71
C LEU A 632 -28.30 -14.95 13.54
N ALA A 633 -28.99 -15.30 14.63
CA ALA A 633 -29.61 -14.33 15.53
C ALA A 633 -28.52 -13.43 16.20
N GLY A 634 -27.43 -14.02 16.65
CA GLY A 634 -26.31 -13.28 17.25
C GLY A 634 -25.64 -12.33 16.26
N LEU A 635 -25.30 -12.81 15.07
CA LEU A 635 -24.71 -11.99 14.00
C LEU A 635 -25.66 -10.88 13.54
N GLY A 636 -26.93 -11.18 13.39
CA GLY A 636 -27.99 -10.20 13.08
C GLY A 636 -28.10 -9.11 14.14
N SER A 637 -28.02 -9.49 15.41
CA SER A 637 -28.08 -8.55 16.55
C SER A 637 -26.85 -7.63 16.55
N VAL A 638 -25.64 -8.17 16.35
CA VAL A 638 -24.40 -7.37 16.22
C VAL A 638 -24.50 -6.40 15.05
N PHE A 639 -24.97 -6.87 13.91
CA PHE A 639 -25.16 -6.03 12.73
C PHE A 639 -26.16 -4.88 13.00
N ILE A 640 -27.32 -5.16 13.57
CA ILE A 640 -28.36 -4.14 13.84
C ILE A 640 -27.83 -3.11 14.83
N ILE A 641 -27.20 -3.53 15.92
CA ILE A 641 -26.63 -2.63 16.93
C ILE A 641 -25.56 -1.72 16.28
N MET A 642 -24.63 -2.27 15.52
CA MET A 642 -23.59 -1.50 14.88
C MET A 642 -24.13 -0.57 13.79
N PHE A 643 -25.09 -1.02 13.01
CA PHE A 643 -25.76 -0.20 12.01
C PHE A 643 -26.47 1.00 12.64
N LEU A 644 -27.15 0.80 13.76
CA LEU A 644 -27.80 1.89 14.50
C LEU A 644 -26.77 2.87 15.09
N LEU A 645 -25.68 2.37 15.70
CA LEU A 645 -24.63 3.22 16.26
C LEU A 645 -23.98 4.10 15.18
N VAL A 646 -23.69 3.53 14.03
CA VAL A 646 -23.10 4.25 12.89
C VAL A 646 -24.12 5.25 12.32
N SER A 647 -25.35 4.83 12.11
CA SER A 647 -26.41 5.67 11.52
C SER A 647 -26.78 6.87 12.41
N CYS A 648 -26.72 6.70 13.72
CA CYS A 648 -26.94 7.77 14.68
C CYS A 648 -25.76 8.75 14.79
N GLY A 649 -24.63 8.47 14.15
CA GLY A 649 -23.44 9.34 14.16
C GLY A 649 -22.67 9.32 15.46
N LEU A 650 -22.77 8.27 16.25
CA LEU A 650 -22.03 8.13 17.52
C LEU A 650 -20.55 7.82 17.34
N LEU A 651 -20.14 7.40 16.15
CA LEU A 651 -18.76 7.09 15.80
C LEU A 651 -18.19 8.20 14.92
N PHE A 652 -17.49 9.15 15.54
CA PHE A 652 -16.86 10.25 14.82
C PHE A 652 -15.58 9.78 14.12
N PRO A 653 -15.34 10.13 12.84
CA PRO A 653 -14.26 9.54 12.05
C PRO A 653 -12.85 10.01 12.42
N TYR A 654 -12.70 11.16 13.06
CA TYR A 654 -11.38 11.74 13.31
C TYR A 654 -11.06 11.86 14.79
N SER A 655 -9.78 11.98 15.12
CA SER A 655 -9.30 12.16 16.49
C SER A 655 -8.12 13.10 16.56
N GLY A 656 -8.21 14.08 17.46
CA GLY A 656 -7.09 14.97 17.83
C GLY A 656 -6.35 14.50 19.08
N ASN A 657 -6.61 13.30 19.58
CA ASN A 657 -5.90 12.75 20.73
C ASN A 657 -4.39 12.63 20.44
N PRO A 658 -3.51 13.27 21.23
CA PRO A 658 -2.06 13.22 21.00
C PRO A 658 -1.48 11.79 21.00
N ASP A 659 -2.07 10.88 21.78
CA ASP A 659 -1.57 9.50 21.86
C ASP A 659 -1.90 8.66 20.61
N SER A 660 -2.98 9.01 19.92
CA SER A 660 -3.49 8.26 18.80
C SER A 660 -4.19 9.19 17.79
N PRO A 661 -3.45 10.09 17.15
CA PRO A 661 -4.06 11.04 16.21
C PRO A 661 -4.57 10.34 14.96
N ARG A 662 -5.77 10.74 14.53
CA ARG A 662 -6.42 10.31 13.28
C ARG A 662 -6.89 11.57 12.55
N PRO A 663 -5.97 12.32 11.95
CA PRO A 663 -6.28 13.65 11.44
C PRO A 663 -7.05 13.58 10.12
N LYS A 664 -8.01 14.50 9.98
CA LYS A 664 -8.55 14.84 8.68
C LYS A 664 -7.53 15.71 7.92
N ARG A 665 -7.17 15.29 6.73
CA ARG A 665 -6.19 15.99 5.90
C ARG A 665 -6.87 16.94 4.92
N VAL A 666 -6.40 18.18 4.92
CA VAL A 666 -6.89 19.24 4.04
C VAL A 666 -5.70 20.05 3.54
N PHE A 667 -5.72 20.45 2.28
CA PHE A 667 -4.82 21.48 1.78
C PHE A 667 -5.52 22.82 1.68
N LEU A 668 -4.84 23.86 2.12
CA LEU A 668 -5.29 25.23 1.94
C LEU A 668 -4.22 26.00 1.18
N GLN A 669 -4.63 26.55 0.04
CA GLN A 669 -3.78 27.40 -0.79
C GLN A 669 -4.41 28.77 -0.90
N HIS A 670 -3.74 29.81 -0.37
CA HIS A 670 -4.13 31.19 -0.65
C HIS A 670 -3.49 31.60 -1.96
N THR A 671 -4.32 31.67 -3.02
CA THR A 671 -3.85 31.78 -4.40
C THR A 671 -4.44 33.02 -5.08
N THR A 672 -3.60 33.78 -5.76
CA THR A 672 -4.01 34.76 -6.77
C THR A 672 -3.79 34.15 -8.15
N ARG A 673 -4.84 34.17 -9.00
CA ARG A 673 -4.77 33.73 -10.38
C ARG A 673 -4.89 34.91 -11.31
N THR A 674 -4.03 34.96 -12.31
CA THR A 674 -4.06 36.02 -13.37
C THR A 674 -4.12 35.35 -14.74
N PHE A 675 -5.04 35.78 -15.54
CA PHE A 675 -5.24 35.27 -16.91
C PHE A 675 -4.96 36.38 -17.91
N HIS A 676 -4.05 36.10 -18.84
CA HIS A 676 -3.65 37.08 -19.86
C HIS A 676 -4.23 36.72 -21.24
N SER A 677 -4.56 37.76 -22.00
CA SER A 677 -4.96 37.64 -23.39
C SER A 677 -3.77 37.31 -24.30
N LEU A 678 -4.06 37.04 -25.59
CA LEU A 678 -3.03 36.81 -26.61
C LEU A 678 -2.09 38.04 -26.79
N GLN A 679 -2.59 39.26 -26.47
CA GLN A 679 -1.84 40.50 -26.51
C GLN A 679 -1.03 40.77 -25.22
N GLY A 680 -1.07 39.87 -24.27
CA GLY A 680 -0.37 40.01 -22.99
C GLY A 680 -1.05 40.93 -21.96
N GLN A 681 -2.27 41.33 -22.20
CA GLN A 681 -3.05 42.16 -21.27
C GLN A 681 -3.79 41.26 -20.25
N VAL A 682 -3.92 41.74 -19.01
CA VAL A 682 -4.68 41.01 -17.98
C VAL A 682 -6.16 41.01 -18.38
N GLU A 683 -6.71 39.85 -18.64
CA GLU A 683 -8.09 39.60 -19.04
C GLU A 683 -8.99 39.43 -17.82
N SER A 684 -8.52 38.67 -16.84
CA SER A 684 -9.18 38.45 -15.55
C SER A 684 -8.18 38.12 -14.44
N GLN A 685 -8.55 38.47 -13.21
CA GLN A 685 -7.79 38.17 -12.02
C GLN A 685 -8.75 37.81 -10.88
N ASP A 686 -8.42 36.78 -10.16
CA ASP A 686 -9.14 36.43 -8.93
C ASP A 686 -8.17 36.00 -7.82
N SER A 687 -8.63 36.09 -6.60
CA SER A 687 -7.86 35.68 -5.42
C SER A 687 -8.76 35.04 -4.39
N GLY A 688 -8.27 33.97 -3.77
CA GLY A 688 -9.02 33.28 -2.74
C GLY A 688 -8.24 32.16 -2.09
N VAL A 689 -8.85 31.55 -1.09
CA VAL A 689 -8.33 30.36 -0.44
C VAL A 689 -8.96 29.13 -1.11
N TRP A 690 -8.12 28.31 -1.68
CA TRP A 690 -8.50 27.02 -2.22
C TRP A 690 -8.42 25.99 -1.13
N ILE A 691 -9.51 25.23 -0.93
CA ILE A 691 -9.61 24.17 0.06
C ILE A 691 -9.74 22.87 -0.71
N ASN A 692 -8.74 21.99 -0.54
CA ASN A 692 -8.73 20.65 -1.14
C ASN A 692 -8.79 19.60 -0.04
N SER A 693 -9.80 18.75 -0.07
CA SER A 693 -9.93 17.64 0.86
C SER A 693 -9.44 16.34 0.23
N PHE A 694 -8.64 15.59 0.98
CA PHE A 694 -8.08 14.32 0.53
C PHE A 694 -8.97 13.12 0.81
N ASP A 695 -9.99 13.26 1.63
CA ASP A 695 -10.91 12.19 1.95
C ASP A 695 -12.31 12.40 1.36
N TYR A 696 -13.12 11.38 1.46
CA TYR A 696 -14.46 11.36 0.89
C TYR A 696 -15.44 12.31 1.59
N THR A 697 -15.25 12.60 2.88
CA THR A 697 -16.16 13.45 3.66
C THR A 697 -16.10 14.94 3.27
N ALA A 698 -15.09 15.29 2.50
CA ALA A 698 -14.93 16.66 1.99
C ALA A 698 -14.97 17.73 3.10
N ILE A 699 -15.84 18.71 3.02
CA ILE A 699 -15.97 19.78 4.02
C ILE A 699 -17.05 19.50 5.09
N GLN A 700 -17.69 18.33 5.05
CA GLN A 700 -18.87 18.03 5.89
C GLN A 700 -18.64 18.28 7.39
N HIS A 701 -17.49 17.88 7.91
CA HIS A 701 -17.16 18.01 9.34
C HIS A 701 -16.42 19.29 9.68
N ILE A 702 -15.91 20.01 8.70
CA ILE A 702 -15.17 21.27 8.89
C ILE A 702 -16.13 22.45 8.90
N SER A 703 -17.13 22.45 8.05
CA SER A 703 -18.05 23.56 7.86
C SER A 703 -18.78 24.05 9.12
N PRO A 704 -19.11 23.22 10.12
CA PRO A 704 -19.67 23.71 11.38
C PRO A 704 -18.72 24.58 12.20
N HIS A 705 -17.40 24.41 12.03
CA HIS A 705 -16.35 25.15 12.74
C HIS A 705 -15.92 26.41 12.02
N ILE A 706 -16.06 26.43 10.72
CA ILE A 706 -15.70 27.55 9.83
C ILE A 706 -16.91 27.83 8.93
N PRO A 707 -17.88 28.62 9.42
CA PRO A 707 -19.14 28.85 8.69
C PRO A 707 -18.96 29.42 7.28
N GLU A 708 -17.90 30.19 7.05
CA GLU A 708 -17.59 30.79 5.74
C GLU A 708 -17.32 29.72 4.67
N ILE A 709 -16.92 28.53 5.06
CA ILE A 709 -16.75 27.40 4.12
C ILE A 709 -18.10 27.00 3.50
N ASN A 710 -19.21 27.19 4.19
CA ASN A 710 -20.53 26.94 3.60
C ASN A 710 -20.84 27.88 2.45
N ASP A 711 -20.28 29.10 2.47
CA ASP A 711 -20.40 30.07 1.38
C ASP A 711 -19.37 29.83 0.27
N SER A 712 -18.47 28.87 0.46
CA SER A 712 -17.49 28.51 -0.56
C SER A 712 -18.16 27.83 -1.75
N ILE A 713 -17.63 28.11 -2.93
CA ILE A 713 -18.15 27.52 -4.18
C ILE A 713 -17.30 26.28 -4.50
N ARG A 714 -17.98 25.16 -4.68
CA ARG A 714 -17.32 23.99 -5.25
C ARG A 714 -16.92 24.29 -6.69
N THR A 715 -15.65 24.17 -6.99
CA THR A 715 -15.12 24.47 -8.31
C THR A 715 -15.27 23.29 -9.26
N HIS A 716 -15.53 23.60 -10.52
CA HIS A 716 -15.57 22.62 -11.61
C HIS A 716 -14.40 22.86 -12.56
N CYS A 717 -13.91 21.79 -13.19
CA CYS A 717 -12.86 21.88 -14.19
C CYS A 717 -13.28 22.78 -15.35
N ARG A 718 -12.47 23.77 -15.67
CA ARG A 718 -12.60 24.59 -16.88
C ARG A 718 -11.64 24.07 -17.93
N GLU A 719 -12.18 23.33 -18.90
CA GLU A 719 -11.41 22.71 -19.97
C GLU A 719 -10.72 23.69 -20.90
N ASP A 720 -11.12 24.96 -20.85
CA ASP A 720 -10.52 26.07 -21.61
C ASP A 720 -9.22 26.60 -20.95
N ARG A 721 -8.83 26.06 -19.79
CA ARG A 721 -7.69 26.53 -19.03
C ARG A 721 -6.73 25.38 -18.73
N PRO A 722 -5.41 25.60 -18.83
CA PRO A 722 -4.42 24.59 -18.45
C PRO A 722 -4.65 24.07 -17.03
N PHE A 723 -4.66 22.76 -16.89
CA PHE A 723 -4.92 22.06 -15.63
C PHE A 723 -6.21 22.52 -14.93
N CYS A 724 -7.28 22.72 -15.71
CA CYS A 724 -8.58 23.23 -15.25
C CYS A 724 -8.54 24.65 -14.61
N GLY A 725 -7.43 25.35 -14.68
CA GLY A 725 -7.19 26.60 -13.95
C GLY A 725 -6.91 26.39 -12.46
N TYR A 726 -6.56 25.18 -12.03
CA TYR A 726 -6.24 24.86 -10.64
C TYR A 726 -4.78 25.14 -10.32
N PRO A 727 -4.48 25.80 -9.20
CA PRO A 727 -3.13 26.06 -8.75
C PRO A 727 -2.56 24.82 -8.06
N TRP A 728 -2.37 23.72 -8.80
CA TRP A 728 -1.90 22.46 -8.25
C TRP A 728 -0.43 22.20 -8.57
N PHE A 729 0.33 21.67 -7.62
CA PHE A 729 1.78 21.47 -7.79
C PHE A 729 2.16 20.06 -8.26
N LEU A 730 1.25 19.09 -8.17
CA LEU A 730 1.47 17.73 -8.63
C LEU A 730 0.63 17.41 -9.87
N PRO A 731 1.05 16.45 -10.73
CA PRO A 731 0.32 16.10 -11.95
C PRO A 731 -0.94 15.23 -11.70
N VAL A 732 -1.59 15.41 -10.57
CA VAL A 732 -2.65 14.51 -10.09
C VAL A 732 -4.00 15.21 -10.17
N LYS A 733 -4.59 15.25 -11.37
CA LYS A 733 -5.89 15.91 -11.59
C LYS A 733 -7.02 15.36 -10.72
N PHE A 734 -7.01 14.06 -10.41
CA PHE A 734 -8.08 13.47 -9.59
C PHE A 734 -8.05 13.97 -8.14
N LEU A 735 -6.89 14.29 -7.58
CA LEU A 735 -6.79 14.92 -6.25
C LEU A 735 -7.39 16.32 -6.23
N SER A 736 -7.32 17.03 -7.33
CA SER A 736 -7.83 18.40 -7.46
C SER A 736 -9.33 18.50 -7.73
N LYS A 737 -10.04 17.39 -7.93
CA LYS A 737 -11.49 17.39 -8.21
C LYS A 737 -12.38 17.84 -7.05
N LYS A 738 -11.89 17.78 -5.82
CA LYS A 738 -12.60 18.17 -4.59
C LYS A 738 -12.05 19.49 -4.05
N ASN A 739 -12.27 20.56 -4.80
CA ASN A 739 -11.86 21.91 -4.43
C ASN A 739 -13.06 22.79 -4.11
N TRP A 740 -12.91 23.58 -3.05
CA TRP A 740 -13.81 24.68 -2.69
C TRP A 740 -13.01 25.97 -2.70
N TYR A 741 -13.60 27.02 -3.21
CA TYR A 741 -13.00 28.32 -3.35
C TYR A 741 -13.70 29.34 -2.42
N LEU A 742 -12.92 30.00 -1.60
CA LEU A 742 -13.37 31.07 -0.71
C LEU A 742 -12.67 32.36 -1.10
N PRO A 743 -13.37 33.42 -1.58
CA PRO A 743 -12.74 34.68 -1.95
C PRO A 743 -11.92 35.28 -0.80
N ALA A 744 -10.74 35.78 -1.13
CA ALA A 744 -9.82 36.41 -0.19
C ALA A 744 -9.00 37.52 -0.88
N PRO A 745 -8.35 38.43 -0.15
CA PRO A 745 -7.48 39.44 -0.74
C PRO A 745 -6.33 38.81 -1.54
N GLU A 746 -5.77 39.61 -2.46
CA GLU A 746 -4.62 39.20 -3.28
C GLU A 746 -3.40 38.87 -2.41
N VAL A 747 -2.64 37.88 -2.86
CA VAL A 747 -1.36 37.53 -2.24
C VAL A 747 -0.25 38.43 -2.78
N SER A 748 0.69 38.76 -1.92
CA SER A 748 1.83 39.63 -2.23
C SER A 748 3.12 39.03 -1.68
N PRO A 749 3.65 37.94 -2.31
CA PRO A 749 4.89 37.34 -1.86
C PRO A 749 6.08 38.30 -2.07
N SER A 750 7.09 38.19 -1.19
CA SER A 750 8.30 39.01 -1.26
C SER A 750 9.14 38.70 -2.50
N SER A 751 9.05 37.49 -3.01
CA SER A 751 9.70 37.04 -4.25
C SER A 751 8.65 36.58 -5.27
N PRO A 752 8.01 37.53 -6.00
CA PRO A 752 7.00 37.20 -6.99
C PRO A 752 7.58 36.39 -8.17
N VAL A 753 6.72 35.69 -8.89
CA VAL A 753 7.11 34.99 -10.12
C VAL A 753 7.35 36.01 -11.24
N GLU A 754 8.52 35.89 -11.88
CA GLU A 754 8.83 36.63 -13.12
C GLU A 754 8.82 35.61 -14.26
N PHE A 755 7.90 35.75 -15.19
CA PHE A 755 7.76 34.88 -16.35
C PHE A 755 7.72 35.68 -17.64
N SER A 756 8.56 35.32 -18.61
CA SER A 756 8.62 36.05 -19.89
C SER A 756 8.98 35.16 -21.07
N LEU A 757 8.40 35.45 -22.22
CA LEU A 757 8.83 34.91 -23.50
C LEU A 757 10.07 35.66 -23.98
N LEU A 758 11.20 34.95 -24.15
CA LEU A 758 12.46 35.54 -24.60
C LEU A 758 12.55 35.61 -26.13
N SER A 759 12.15 34.54 -26.83
CA SER A 759 12.16 34.48 -28.30
C SER A 759 11.05 33.61 -28.85
N ARG A 760 10.65 33.95 -30.07
CA ARG A 760 9.75 33.13 -30.87
C ARG A 760 10.30 33.07 -32.29
N GLU A 761 10.64 31.89 -32.75
CA GLU A 761 11.33 31.68 -34.04
C GLU A 761 10.63 30.56 -34.82
N GLU A 762 10.43 30.80 -36.12
CA GLU A 762 10.00 29.74 -37.01
C GLU A 762 11.22 28.93 -37.46
N THR A 763 11.15 27.62 -37.31
CA THR A 763 12.23 26.73 -37.73
C THR A 763 12.10 26.38 -39.21
N SER A 764 13.19 25.87 -39.78
CA SER A 764 13.21 25.38 -41.16
C SER A 764 12.25 24.21 -41.43
N TRP A 765 11.74 23.57 -40.39
CA TRP A 765 10.77 22.46 -40.45
C TRP A 765 9.31 22.90 -40.37
N GLY A 766 9.06 24.21 -40.29
CA GLY A 766 7.71 24.75 -40.13
C GLY A 766 7.11 24.66 -38.73
N THR A 767 7.96 24.36 -37.74
CA THR A 767 7.58 24.43 -36.33
C THR A 767 7.90 25.81 -35.76
N VAL A 768 7.25 26.17 -34.66
CA VAL A 768 7.54 27.41 -33.93
C VAL A 768 8.25 27.08 -32.63
N LYS A 769 9.49 27.57 -32.50
CA LYS A 769 10.27 27.46 -31.27
C LYS A 769 10.01 28.67 -30.39
N MET A 770 9.62 28.43 -29.16
CA MET A 770 9.44 29.46 -28.13
C MET A 770 10.38 29.21 -26.97
N THR A 771 11.11 30.24 -26.56
CA THR A 771 12.03 30.19 -25.43
C THR A 771 11.53 31.11 -24.32
N PHE A 772 11.50 30.57 -23.10
CA PHE A 772 10.97 31.24 -21.92
C PHE A 772 12.01 31.38 -20.83
N SER A 773 11.76 32.35 -19.96
CA SER A 773 12.49 32.54 -18.71
C SER A 773 11.51 32.59 -17.57
N ALA A 774 11.78 31.86 -16.51
CA ALA A 774 11.00 31.85 -15.28
C ALA A 774 11.92 31.99 -14.06
N LYS A 775 11.52 32.84 -13.12
CA LYS A 775 12.17 33.01 -11.83
C LYS A 775 11.10 33.07 -10.75
N GLY A 776 11.25 32.31 -9.69
CA GLY A 776 10.24 32.23 -8.62
C GLY A 776 10.71 31.37 -7.46
N PRO A 777 9.77 30.93 -6.61
CA PRO A 777 10.07 30.06 -5.48
C PRO A 777 10.62 28.70 -5.91
N SER A 778 11.08 27.92 -4.94
CA SER A 778 11.71 26.60 -5.18
C SER A 778 10.80 25.57 -5.83
N HIS A 779 9.49 25.76 -5.80
CA HIS A 779 8.52 24.82 -6.38
C HIS A 779 7.62 25.57 -7.37
N MET A 780 7.65 25.15 -8.61
CA MET A 780 6.81 25.67 -9.68
C MET A 780 6.30 24.54 -10.55
N SER A 781 5.13 24.72 -11.11
CA SER A 781 4.53 23.78 -12.08
C SER A 781 4.22 24.49 -13.37
N LEU A 782 4.61 23.92 -14.47
CA LEU A 782 4.35 24.43 -15.82
C LEU A 782 3.30 23.55 -16.49
N TYR A 783 2.24 24.17 -16.96
CA TYR A 783 1.17 23.51 -17.70
C TYR A 783 1.15 24.03 -19.13
N LEU A 784 1.19 23.12 -20.09
CA LEU A 784 1.15 23.44 -21.53
C LEU A 784 -0.09 22.80 -22.14
N MET A 785 -0.96 23.60 -22.71
CA MET A 785 -2.18 23.15 -23.36
C MET A 785 -2.21 23.65 -24.81
N PRO A 786 -1.79 22.83 -25.79
CA PRO A 786 -1.92 23.17 -27.21
C PRO A 786 -3.39 23.24 -27.64
N HIS A 787 -3.70 24.15 -28.57
CA HIS A 787 -5.04 24.34 -29.08
C HIS A 787 -5.16 23.96 -30.55
N ARG A 788 -6.36 23.64 -31.01
CA ARG A 788 -6.77 23.52 -32.42
C ARG A 788 -5.91 22.61 -33.30
N GLY A 789 -5.50 21.47 -32.74
CA GLY A 789 -4.66 20.52 -33.48
C GLY A 789 -3.16 20.83 -33.51
N ALA A 790 -2.73 21.86 -32.77
CA ALA A 790 -1.32 22.08 -32.49
C ALA A 790 -0.80 20.97 -31.54
N SER A 791 0.46 20.63 -31.66
CA SER A 791 1.11 19.63 -30.79
C SER A 791 2.55 20.02 -30.55
N LEU A 792 3.10 19.64 -29.39
CA LEU A 792 4.53 19.80 -29.12
C LEU A 792 5.31 18.74 -29.89
N SER A 793 6.36 19.17 -30.61
CA SER A 793 7.25 18.26 -31.32
C SER A 793 8.48 17.91 -30.51
N THR A 794 9.09 18.88 -29.85
CA THR A 794 10.27 18.69 -29.01
C THR A 794 10.36 19.79 -27.96
N TRP A 795 11.17 19.58 -26.94
CA TRP A 795 11.39 20.53 -25.86
C TRP A 795 12.75 20.35 -25.18
N SER A 796 13.09 21.27 -24.28
CA SER A 796 14.35 21.24 -23.53
C SER A 796 14.33 20.30 -22.32
N PHE A 797 13.26 19.57 -22.08
CA PHE A 797 13.10 18.72 -20.90
C PHE A 797 13.40 17.25 -21.21
N GLY A 798 14.69 16.90 -21.28
CA GLY A 798 15.14 15.52 -21.48
C GLY A 798 15.20 15.05 -22.93
N ASP A 799 15.63 13.82 -23.10
CA ASP A 799 15.90 13.19 -24.39
C ASP A 799 14.69 12.40 -24.87
N GLY A 800 13.68 13.05 -25.39
CA GLY A 800 12.53 12.30 -25.87
C GLY A 800 11.41 13.16 -26.43
N THR A 801 10.41 12.48 -26.96
CA THR A 801 9.17 13.12 -27.38
C THR A 801 8.42 13.63 -26.14
N PRO A 802 7.93 14.87 -26.14
CA PRO A 802 7.09 15.36 -25.05
C PRO A 802 5.92 14.43 -24.78
N GLN A 803 5.71 14.09 -23.49
CA GLN A 803 4.59 13.25 -23.07
C GLN A 803 3.43 14.11 -22.59
N PHE A 804 2.22 13.76 -23.02
CA PHE A 804 0.98 14.43 -22.65
C PHE A 804 0.06 13.48 -21.88
N ASP A 805 -0.79 14.02 -21.05
CA ASP A 805 -1.82 13.28 -20.35
C ASP A 805 -3.00 12.88 -21.26
N LEU A 806 -3.98 12.15 -20.71
CA LEU A 806 -5.16 11.72 -21.46
C LEU A 806 -6.01 12.87 -22.01
N SER A 807 -5.84 14.10 -21.52
CA SER A 807 -6.51 15.30 -22.02
C SER A 807 -5.70 16.08 -23.06
N GLY A 808 -4.51 15.60 -23.40
CA GLY A 808 -3.63 16.26 -24.37
C GLY A 808 -2.83 17.43 -23.80
N GLU A 809 -2.73 17.54 -22.49
CA GLU A 809 -1.96 18.56 -21.78
C GLU A 809 -0.59 18.01 -21.35
N TYR A 810 0.38 18.91 -21.27
CA TYR A 810 1.75 18.60 -20.81
C TYR A 810 1.97 19.24 -19.45
N PHE A 811 2.58 18.48 -18.55
CA PHE A 811 2.88 18.93 -17.19
C PHE A 811 4.39 18.78 -16.93
N VAL A 812 5.02 19.88 -16.48
CA VAL A 812 6.41 19.88 -16.03
C VAL A 812 6.45 20.32 -14.58
N PHE A 813 6.92 19.44 -13.72
CA PHE A 813 7.17 19.73 -12.31
C PHE A 813 8.59 20.25 -12.16
N TYR A 814 8.74 21.45 -11.61
CA TYR A 814 10.05 22.10 -11.42
C TYR A 814 10.32 22.33 -9.95
N SER A 815 11.54 22.01 -9.54
CA SER A 815 12.06 22.44 -8.25
C SER A 815 13.53 22.80 -8.31
N HIS A 816 13.96 23.66 -7.41
CA HIS A 816 15.35 24.06 -7.29
C HIS A 816 15.83 24.14 -5.85
N GLY A 817 17.14 23.91 -5.66
CA GLY A 817 17.86 24.18 -4.43
C GLY A 817 18.29 25.65 -4.31
N LEU A 818 19.23 25.92 -3.40
CA LEU A 818 19.83 27.25 -3.26
C LEU A 818 20.71 27.60 -4.47
N ASP A 819 20.82 28.90 -4.75
CA ASP A 819 21.71 29.47 -5.77
C ASP A 819 21.44 28.94 -7.18
N ALA A 820 20.25 28.45 -7.46
CA ALA A 820 19.85 28.03 -8.79
C ALA A 820 19.76 29.26 -9.72
N PRO A 821 20.24 29.16 -10.98
CA PRO A 821 20.07 30.22 -11.96
C PRO A 821 18.61 30.37 -12.36
N THR A 822 18.30 31.48 -13.06
CA THR A 822 16.98 31.66 -13.65
C THR A 822 16.67 30.50 -14.59
N TRP A 823 15.49 29.93 -14.45
CA TRP A 823 15.06 28.79 -15.26
C TRP A 823 14.76 29.23 -16.68
N THR A 824 15.55 28.76 -17.64
CA THR A 824 15.35 29.01 -19.07
C THR A 824 15.04 27.69 -19.75
N PHE A 825 13.94 27.67 -20.48
CA PHE A 825 13.49 26.50 -21.22
C PHE A 825 12.88 26.86 -22.57
N TRP A 826 12.78 25.89 -23.45
CA TRP A 826 12.14 26.06 -24.75
C TRP A 826 11.35 24.84 -25.16
N PHE A 827 10.37 25.04 -26.02
CA PHE A 827 9.67 23.97 -26.73
C PHE A 827 9.39 24.39 -28.16
N GLU A 828 9.21 23.40 -29.03
CA GLU A 828 8.78 23.57 -30.42
C GLU A 828 7.36 23.06 -30.56
N ILE A 829 6.49 23.89 -31.13
CA ILE A 829 5.12 23.57 -31.42
C ILE A 829 4.89 23.41 -32.91
N GLN A 830 4.24 22.31 -33.30
CA GLN A 830 3.74 22.11 -34.64
C GLN A 830 2.44 22.87 -34.82
N PRO A 831 2.36 23.85 -35.70
CA PRO A 831 1.12 24.58 -35.97
C PRO A 831 0.01 23.64 -36.51
N PRO A 832 -1.27 23.98 -36.31
CA PRO A 832 -2.37 23.22 -36.91
C PRO A 832 -2.35 23.31 -38.43
N ARG A 833 -2.85 22.26 -39.11
CA ARG A 833 -2.87 22.22 -40.60
C ARG A 833 -3.74 23.27 -41.25
N ASP A 834 -4.79 23.70 -40.56
CA ASP A 834 -5.68 24.81 -41.01
C ASP A 834 -5.54 25.97 -40.04
N PRO A 835 -4.62 26.90 -40.27
CA PRO A 835 -4.47 28.05 -39.42
C PRO A 835 -5.59 29.05 -39.63
N ASP A 836 -6.49 29.19 -38.64
CA ASP A 836 -7.23 30.44 -38.49
C ASP A 836 -6.47 31.32 -37.48
N PRO A 837 -5.63 32.24 -37.94
CA PRO A 837 -4.82 33.06 -37.07
C PRO A 837 -5.60 34.08 -36.25
N SER A 838 -6.90 34.19 -36.44
CA SER A 838 -7.77 35.18 -35.79
C SER A 838 -8.49 34.69 -34.54
N GLY A 839 -8.27 33.44 -34.13
CA GLY A 839 -8.89 32.92 -32.91
C GLY A 839 -8.27 33.50 -31.63
N PRO A 840 -9.09 33.84 -30.61
CA PRO A 840 -8.62 34.50 -29.38
C PRO A 840 -7.73 33.61 -28.49
N GLU A 841 -7.60 32.32 -28.79
CA GLU A 841 -6.90 31.37 -27.96
C GLU A 841 -5.42 31.14 -28.31
N GLY A 842 -4.98 31.56 -29.50
CA GLY A 842 -3.64 31.30 -30.01
C GLY A 842 -3.37 29.82 -30.27
N MET A 843 -2.10 29.43 -30.40
CA MET A 843 -1.66 28.05 -30.61
C MET A 843 -1.57 27.25 -29.30
N ILE A 844 -1.21 27.91 -28.22
CA ILE A 844 -0.94 27.26 -26.93
C ILE A 844 -1.28 28.17 -25.75
N SER A 845 -1.88 27.62 -24.71
CA SER A 845 -1.95 28.24 -23.40
C SER A 845 -0.85 27.68 -22.51
N VAL A 846 -0.08 28.58 -21.91
CA VAL A 846 1.00 28.28 -20.98
C VAL A 846 0.63 28.84 -19.63
N ALA A 847 0.55 28.00 -18.60
CA ALA A 847 0.33 28.44 -17.25
C ALA A 847 1.51 28.05 -16.36
N ILE A 848 1.90 28.95 -15.47
CA ILE A 848 2.89 28.71 -14.45
C ILE A 848 2.24 28.88 -13.07
N SER A 849 2.34 27.88 -12.24
CA SER A 849 1.90 27.89 -10.84
C SER A 849 3.11 27.86 -9.93
N SER A 850 3.15 28.74 -8.95
CA SER A 850 4.21 28.78 -7.95
C SER A 850 3.68 28.45 -6.57
N HIS A 851 4.54 27.85 -5.74
CA HIS A 851 4.17 27.39 -4.40
C HIS A 851 5.23 27.79 -3.38
N TYR A 852 4.81 28.53 -2.37
CA TYR A 852 5.67 29.02 -1.30
C TYR A 852 5.53 28.13 -0.08
N PHE A 853 6.34 27.08 0.00
CA PHE A 853 6.23 26.03 1.01
C PHE A 853 6.92 26.31 2.33
N PHE A 854 7.68 27.37 2.42
CA PHE A 854 8.45 27.74 3.62
C PHE A 854 8.67 29.25 3.74
N GLY A 855 9.15 29.69 4.88
CA GLY A 855 9.53 31.06 5.13
C GLY A 855 8.35 32.01 5.37
N GLN A 856 8.61 33.32 5.24
CA GLN A 856 7.61 34.36 5.49
C GLN A 856 6.50 34.37 4.46
N ASP A 857 6.80 33.96 3.22
CA ASP A 857 5.84 33.93 2.12
C ASP A 857 4.86 32.75 2.18
N GLN A 858 5.07 31.79 3.08
CA GLN A 858 4.23 30.60 3.19
C GLN A 858 2.80 30.91 3.62
N ARG A 859 2.59 31.96 4.43
CA ARG A 859 1.29 32.25 5.05
C ARG A 859 0.98 33.73 4.98
N THR A 860 -0.30 34.03 4.73
CA THR A 860 -0.88 35.36 4.86
C THR A 860 -1.65 35.49 6.17
N ALA A 861 -1.97 36.73 6.58
CA ALA A 861 -2.79 36.97 7.78
C ALA A 861 -4.18 36.33 7.68
N GLN A 862 -4.79 36.35 6.48
CA GLN A 862 -6.07 35.69 6.21
C GLN A 862 -6.00 34.19 6.32
N LEU A 863 -4.94 33.59 5.79
CA LEU A 863 -4.73 32.15 5.87
C LEU A 863 -4.51 31.71 7.33
N GLU A 864 -3.72 32.45 8.10
CA GLU A 864 -3.51 32.15 9.52
C GLU A 864 -4.79 32.30 10.36
N GLU A 865 -5.63 33.26 10.06
CA GLU A 865 -6.93 33.43 10.73
C GLU A 865 -7.84 32.22 10.49
N ILE A 866 -7.92 31.73 9.24
CA ILE A 866 -8.68 30.52 8.91
C ILE A 866 -8.09 29.31 9.62
N LEU A 867 -6.77 29.14 9.61
CA LEU A 867 -6.08 28.01 10.25
C LEU A 867 -6.33 27.92 11.76
N ARG A 868 -6.44 29.04 12.46
CA ARG A 868 -6.73 29.06 13.92
C ARG A 868 -8.10 28.49 14.27
N ARG A 869 -9.05 28.53 13.32
CA ARG A 869 -10.41 28.05 13.52
C ARG A 869 -10.58 26.56 13.20
N PHE A 870 -9.57 25.91 12.60
CA PHE A 870 -9.62 24.48 12.33
C PHE A 870 -9.63 23.67 13.63
N PRO A 871 -10.50 22.66 13.75
CA PRO A 871 -10.53 21.77 14.92
C PRO A 871 -9.20 21.03 15.14
N SER A 872 -8.95 20.63 16.36
CA SER A 872 -7.72 19.90 16.74
C SER A 872 -7.53 18.56 16.04
N TRP A 873 -8.61 17.95 15.56
CA TRP A 873 -8.57 16.68 14.82
C TRP A 873 -8.30 16.85 13.30
N THR A 874 -7.96 18.07 12.87
CA THR A 874 -7.59 18.33 11.47
C THR A 874 -6.09 18.55 11.33
N PHE A 875 -5.57 18.23 10.15
CA PHE A 875 -4.26 18.65 9.69
C PHE A 875 -4.41 19.47 8.41
N PRO A 876 -4.53 20.80 8.52
CA PRO A 876 -4.56 21.69 7.38
C PRO A 876 -3.13 22.04 6.95
N SER A 877 -2.60 21.35 5.93
CA SER A 877 -1.35 21.75 5.29
C SER A 877 -1.60 22.95 4.39
N SER A 878 -0.81 24.01 4.55
CA SER A 878 -1.13 25.30 3.96
C SER A 878 0.09 26.03 3.41
N TRP A 879 -0.15 26.77 2.33
CA TRP A 879 0.86 27.64 1.72
C TRP A 879 0.20 28.71 0.83
N VAL A 880 1.00 29.67 0.40
CA VAL A 880 0.63 30.66 -0.60
C VAL A 880 1.04 30.17 -1.97
N SER A 881 0.22 30.40 -2.97
CA SER A 881 0.52 30.05 -4.37
C SER A 881 0.08 31.15 -5.32
N THR A 882 0.59 31.10 -6.55
CA THR A 882 0.14 31.96 -7.67
C THR A 882 -0.13 31.08 -8.88
N TYR A 883 -1.00 31.54 -9.77
CA TYR A 883 -1.29 30.88 -11.05
C TYR A 883 -1.40 31.95 -12.13
N ASP A 884 -0.49 31.94 -13.08
CA ASP A 884 -0.45 32.89 -14.18
C ASP A 884 -0.58 32.14 -15.52
N MET A 885 -1.61 32.46 -16.29
CA MET A 885 -1.86 31.88 -17.60
C MET A 885 -1.58 32.89 -18.71
N TYR A 886 -0.84 32.48 -19.71
CA TYR A 886 -0.51 33.22 -20.92
C TYR A 886 -0.94 32.47 -22.17
N ARG A 887 -1.22 33.20 -23.23
CA ARG A 887 -1.56 32.68 -24.57
C ARG A 887 -0.55 33.12 -25.60
N TYR A 888 -0.16 32.17 -26.47
CA TYR A 888 0.84 32.43 -27.50
C TYR A 888 0.43 31.90 -28.87
#